data_710f8813bbb6b5e357a24595ce1322d0
#
_entry.id   710f8813bbb6b5e357a24595ce1322d0
#
_cell.length_a   1.000
_cell.length_b   1.000
_cell.length_c   1.000
_cell.angle_alpha   90.00
_cell.angle_beta   90.00
_cell.angle_gamma   90.00
#
_symmetry.space_group_name_H-M   'P 1'
#
loop_
_entity.id
_entity.type
_entity.pdbx_description
1 polymer ?
#
loop_
_entity_poly.entity_id
_entity_poly.type
_entity_poly.pdbx_seq_one_letter_code
_entity_poly.pdbx_strand_id
1 'polypeptide(L)'
;MLKEYKTEQIRNVAIIGHGGTGKSSLLEAMLFVGGKIDKMGSADNGTLVSDYDDDEKERKISIKSSMGFVEFDDVKINIIDTPGTADFVGEARTALQAVETAILVVDSVDGVQIETEKAWRYLTENNIPRIVFVNKMDKERANYDNVIDNLKQSLGVNVASLCVPYGEGENFSGVIDTIDMKLFSPKGNGSDVTVSDIPDDMKEIADEERLNLIELGAEGEDALIEKFLDGGELTEEEIRRGISIQLRDAKLTPVICGSSGKIIGIKNLLKVIKRFSPAPLAGKEFKGHEPGFPEKEITVKLDSAGPLAAVVWKTAIDQYAGRFNFVKVISGQIISDTEILNAARGTKERTSKLLAMIGNKQVEMPLITAGDIGVLVKLDKAVTLDTLCDNKKPVVLPIYSVPQPVFSFAIEAARKGDEDKIGQFMNRAVEEDPTLKYGFNPETTETVLSGMGEMQLNIILNKFKERTKLDIITKIPRVAYRETITKNGEAQYKHKKQSGGHGQYGEVHLRVKPNERGKGFEFVDSIVGGVVPKQYIPGVEKGLREGMEEGVLAKFPVVDVWTELYYGSFHAVDSSEMAFKIAARQALKSAMENSGPQLLEPVMNVRIFADKEFLGDIMSDITSRRGRVLGMDSDDASSNISVIRAQVPQSEMLRYSTDLRAMTSGKATFEMDFSHYDPIAGRDADKIIEERKKQLEAEANK
;
A
#
# COMPACT_ATOMS: atom_id res chain seq x y z
N MET A 1 -12.62 25.20 -20.94
CA MET A 1 -12.96 23.79 -21.17
C MET A 1 -11.83 23.17 -21.96
N LEU A 2 -11.32 21.99 -21.55
CA LEU A 2 -10.27 21.26 -22.24
C LEU A 2 -10.83 20.73 -23.58
N LYS A 3 -9.97 20.63 -24.64
CA LYS A 3 -10.39 19.99 -25.89
C LYS A 3 -10.48 18.47 -25.72
N GLU A 4 -11.21 17.79 -26.60
CA GLU A 4 -11.28 16.34 -26.65
C GLU A 4 -10.02 15.75 -27.28
N TYR A 5 -9.54 14.63 -26.71
CA TYR A 5 -8.42 13.86 -27.22
C TYR A 5 -8.86 12.43 -27.53
N LYS A 6 -8.39 11.88 -28.63
CA LYS A 6 -8.54 10.47 -28.92
C LYS A 6 -7.57 9.67 -28.03
N THR A 7 -7.88 8.41 -27.78
CA THR A 7 -7.06 7.55 -26.92
C THR A 7 -5.60 7.45 -27.38
N GLU A 8 -5.34 7.43 -28.69
CA GLU A 8 -3.99 7.41 -29.27
C GLU A 8 -3.18 8.68 -28.95
N GLN A 9 -3.87 9.78 -28.68
CA GLN A 9 -3.27 11.08 -28.35
C GLN A 9 -3.07 11.29 -26.84
N ILE A 10 -3.27 10.26 -26.03
CA ILE A 10 -3.13 10.34 -24.57
C ILE A 10 -1.87 9.60 -24.15
N ARG A 11 -1.15 10.16 -23.17
CA ARG A 11 -0.08 9.51 -22.43
C ARG A 11 -0.34 9.73 -20.95
N ASN A 12 -0.22 8.67 -20.17
CA ASN A 12 -0.38 8.74 -18.72
C ASN A 12 0.92 8.30 -18.07
N VAL A 13 1.51 9.17 -17.28
CA VAL A 13 2.77 8.91 -16.60
C VAL A 13 2.67 9.21 -15.12
N ALA A 14 3.32 8.38 -14.29
CA ALA A 14 3.50 8.65 -12.87
C ALA A 14 4.98 8.90 -12.58
N ILE A 15 5.28 9.98 -11.87
CA ILE A 15 6.62 10.31 -11.41
C ILE A 15 6.84 9.63 -10.08
N ILE A 16 7.80 8.70 -10.02
CA ILE A 16 8.13 7.91 -8.84
C ILE A 16 9.64 7.97 -8.54
N GLY A 17 10.05 7.55 -7.37
CA GLY A 17 11.46 7.51 -6.94
C GLY A 17 11.62 7.91 -5.48
N HIS A 18 12.86 7.92 -5.01
CA HIS A 18 13.20 8.22 -3.62
C HIS A 18 12.81 9.65 -3.21
N GLY A 19 12.65 9.87 -1.89
CA GLY A 19 12.42 11.20 -1.32
C GLY A 19 13.58 12.14 -1.64
N GLY A 20 13.28 13.39 -2.00
CA GLY A 20 14.32 14.39 -2.30
C GLY A 20 14.93 14.34 -3.70
N THR A 21 14.63 13.36 -4.56
CA THR A 21 15.16 13.30 -5.95
C THR A 21 14.65 14.41 -6.88
N GLY A 22 13.65 15.19 -6.44
CA GLY A 22 13.10 16.32 -7.20
C GLY A 22 11.91 15.96 -8.09
N LYS A 23 11.10 14.98 -7.70
CA LYS A 23 9.88 14.55 -8.41
C LYS A 23 8.88 15.69 -8.60
N SER A 24 8.50 16.36 -7.51
CA SER A 24 7.54 17.46 -7.55
C SER A 24 8.10 18.68 -8.31
N SER A 25 9.43 18.92 -8.21
CA SER A 25 10.10 19.92 -9.05
C SER A 25 10.09 19.54 -10.54
N LEU A 26 10.11 18.23 -10.85
CA LEU A 26 10.00 17.75 -12.23
C LEU A 26 8.60 17.98 -12.78
N LEU A 27 7.55 17.66 -12.02
CA LEU A 27 6.16 18.00 -12.40
C LEU A 27 6.03 19.50 -12.66
N GLU A 28 6.54 20.34 -11.75
CA GLU A 28 6.51 21.80 -11.86
C GLU A 28 7.18 22.27 -13.15
N ALA A 29 8.39 21.73 -13.45
CA ALA A 29 9.12 22.06 -14.69
C ALA A 29 8.38 21.61 -15.96
N MET A 30 7.75 20.43 -15.94
CA MET A 30 6.94 19.94 -17.06
C MET A 30 5.71 20.82 -17.28
N LEU A 31 5.02 21.24 -16.22
CA LEU A 31 3.87 22.15 -16.30
C LEU A 31 4.28 23.54 -16.82
N PHE A 32 5.45 24.02 -16.41
CA PHE A 32 5.99 25.31 -16.87
C PHE A 32 6.36 25.28 -18.36
N VAL A 33 7.10 24.27 -18.79
CA VAL A 33 7.46 24.08 -20.21
C VAL A 33 6.23 23.84 -21.08
N GLY A 34 5.22 23.14 -20.53
CA GLY A 34 3.92 22.92 -21.19
C GLY A 34 2.96 24.13 -21.13
N GLY A 35 3.38 25.29 -20.57
CA GLY A 35 2.60 26.51 -20.51
C GLY A 35 1.33 26.43 -19.63
N LYS A 36 1.34 25.54 -18.63
CA LYS A 36 0.19 25.40 -17.71
C LYS A 36 0.31 26.25 -16.45
N ILE A 37 1.55 26.66 -16.13
CA ILE A 37 1.86 27.63 -15.07
C ILE A 37 2.81 28.70 -15.65
N ASP A 38 2.68 29.91 -15.17
CA ASP A 38 3.45 31.06 -15.66
C ASP A 38 4.82 31.19 -14.98
N LYS A 39 4.98 30.59 -13.80
CA LYS A 39 6.18 30.63 -12.98
C LYS A 39 6.33 29.34 -12.21
N MET A 40 7.56 28.83 -12.13
CA MET A 40 7.88 27.69 -11.30
C MET A 40 7.79 28.00 -9.81
N GLY A 41 7.16 27.11 -9.05
CA GLY A 41 7.21 27.08 -7.60
C GLY A 41 8.51 26.46 -7.09
N SER A 42 8.64 26.41 -5.77
CA SER A 42 9.78 25.82 -5.05
C SER A 42 9.31 25.11 -3.79
N ALA A 43 9.86 23.92 -3.56
CA ALA A 43 9.60 23.16 -2.32
C ALA A 43 10.04 23.95 -1.07
N ASP A 44 11.21 24.64 -1.16
CA ASP A 44 11.74 25.42 -0.05
C ASP A 44 10.82 26.56 0.37
N ASN A 45 10.09 27.14 -0.59
CA ASN A 45 9.17 28.24 -0.37
C ASN A 45 7.70 27.75 -0.18
N GLY A 46 7.42 26.45 -0.26
CA GLY A 46 6.08 25.87 -0.15
C GLY A 46 5.12 26.37 -1.26
N THR A 47 5.65 26.58 -2.47
CA THR A 47 4.88 27.16 -3.60
C THR A 47 4.71 26.22 -4.78
N LEU A 48 5.06 24.94 -4.62
CA LEU A 48 4.80 23.91 -5.64
C LEU A 48 3.31 23.72 -5.87
N VAL A 49 2.94 23.46 -7.11
CA VAL A 49 1.56 23.14 -7.51
C VAL A 49 1.11 21.78 -6.93
N SER A 50 2.04 20.83 -6.78
CA SER A 50 1.76 19.50 -6.25
C SER A 50 1.50 19.48 -4.75
N ASP A 51 2.31 20.23 -3.99
CA ASP A 51 2.34 20.19 -2.52
C ASP A 51 1.55 21.38 -1.97
N TYR A 52 0.22 21.29 -2.08
CA TYR A 52 -0.69 22.39 -1.69
C TYR A 52 -1.26 22.25 -0.28
N ASP A 53 -1.21 21.08 0.34
CA ASP A 53 -1.61 20.87 1.74
C ASP A 53 -0.62 21.56 2.69
N ASP A 54 -1.12 22.10 3.79
CA ASP A 54 -0.27 22.84 4.74
C ASP A 54 0.78 21.94 5.41
N ASP A 55 0.45 20.67 5.68
CA ASP A 55 1.40 19.66 6.17
C ASP A 55 2.56 19.42 5.19
N GLU A 56 2.30 19.41 3.88
CA GLU A 56 3.31 19.25 2.84
C GLU A 56 4.26 20.44 2.79
N LYS A 57 3.69 21.64 2.88
CA LYS A 57 4.46 22.90 2.90
C LYS A 57 5.34 23.04 4.13
N GLU A 58 4.79 22.72 5.31
CA GLU A 58 5.51 22.79 6.59
C GLU A 58 6.67 21.79 6.63
N ARG A 59 6.41 20.55 6.20
CA ARG A 59 7.38 19.46 6.23
C ARG A 59 8.32 19.45 5.02
N LYS A 60 7.97 20.17 3.95
CA LYS A 60 8.68 20.19 2.65
C LYS A 60 8.82 18.79 2.03
N ILE A 61 7.79 17.98 2.18
CA ILE A 61 7.68 16.64 1.59
C ILE A 61 6.29 16.43 1.02
N SER A 62 6.19 15.74 -0.10
CA SER A 62 4.91 15.30 -0.64
C SER A 62 4.33 14.17 0.22
N ILE A 63 3.06 14.31 0.59
CA ILE A 63 2.30 13.34 1.41
C ILE A 63 1.26 12.64 0.54
N LYS A 64 0.62 13.38 -0.37
CA LYS A 64 -0.41 12.86 -1.28
C LYS A 64 0.06 12.93 -2.73
N SER A 65 -0.44 12.02 -3.55
CA SER A 65 -0.25 12.12 -4.99
C SER A 65 -0.98 13.33 -5.54
N SER A 66 -0.35 14.06 -6.45
CA SER A 66 -0.92 15.21 -7.13
C SER A 66 -0.97 14.99 -8.64
N MET A 67 -1.94 15.57 -9.32
CA MET A 67 -2.14 15.43 -10.76
C MET A 67 -1.90 16.74 -11.48
N GLY A 68 -1.24 16.65 -12.62
CA GLY A 68 -1.15 17.70 -13.63
C GLY A 68 -1.34 17.15 -15.03
N PHE A 69 -1.47 18.03 -16.01
CA PHE A 69 -1.40 17.63 -17.41
C PHE A 69 -0.77 18.74 -18.26
N VAL A 70 -0.15 18.32 -19.37
CA VAL A 70 0.36 19.21 -20.39
C VAL A 70 -0.20 18.82 -21.77
N GLU A 71 -0.36 19.80 -22.62
CA GLU A 71 -0.67 19.62 -24.03
C GLU A 71 0.62 19.88 -24.80
N PHE A 72 1.22 18.81 -25.32
CA PHE A 72 2.51 18.87 -26.03
C PHE A 72 2.30 18.43 -27.46
N ASP A 73 2.40 19.37 -28.41
CA ASP A 73 2.00 19.23 -29.79
C ASP A 73 0.53 18.76 -29.90
N ASP A 74 0.30 17.53 -30.39
CA ASP A 74 -1.01 16.93 -30.59
C ASP A 74 -1.41 15.93 -29.48
N VAL A 75 -0.58 15.78 -28.43
CA VAL A 75 -0.75 14.80 -27.37
C VAL A 75 -1.08 15.47 -26.04
N LYS A 76 -2.00 14.88 -25.29
CA LYS A 76 -2.25 15.19 -23.89
C LYS A 76 -1.44 14.25 -23.01
N ILE A 77 -0.55 14.79 -22.20
CA ILE A 77 0.23 14.01 -21.23
C ILE A 77 -0.34 14.29 -19.84
N ASN A 78 -1.00 13.29 -19.25
CA ASN A 78 -1.40 13.30 -17.84
C ASN A 78 -0.20 12.88 -16.99
N ILE A 79 0.07 13.63 -15.93
CA ILE A 79 1.23 13.43 -15.07
C ILE A 79 0.75 13.32 -13.64
N ILE A 80 1.15 12.27 -12.94
CA ILE A 80 0.86 12.08 -11.52
C ILE A 80 2.17 12.14 -10.76
N ASP A 81 2.33 13.13 -9.88
CA ASP A 81 3.43 13.21 -8.93
C ASP A 81 3.11 12.37 -7.70
N THR A 82 4.07 11.61 -7.18
CA THR A 82 3.86 10.70 -6.05
C THR A 82 4.84 10.97 -4.91
N PRO A 83 4.43 10.75 -3.65
CA PRO A 83 5.34 10.77 -2.52
C PRO A 83 6.49 9.78 -2.68
N GLY A 84 7.68 10.16 -2.18
CA GLY A 84 8.87 9.33 -2.24
C GLY A 84 9.30 8.72 -0.90
N THR A 85 8.48 8.78 0.12
CA THR A 85 8.74 8.22 1.45
C THR A 85 7.93 6.95 1.69
N ALA A 86 8.51 5.98 2.38
CA ALA A 86 7.89 4.67 2.64
C ALA A 86 6.52 4.76 3.35
N ASP A 87 6.32 5.77 4.20
CA ASP A 87 5.06 5.97 4.93
C ASP A 87 3.86 6.26 4.01
N PHE A 88 4.12 6.79 2.80
CA PHE A 88 3.09 7.15 1.83
C PHE A 88 3.15 6.30 0.55
N VAL A 89 3.77 5.13 0.60
CA VAL A 89 3.91 4.22 -0.55
C VAL A 89 2.54 3.83 -1.14
N GLY A 90 1.47 3.82 -0.35
CA GLY A 90 0.10 3.59 -0.81
C GLY A 90 -0.33 4.56 -1.91
N GLU A 91 -0.02 5.83 -1.77
CA GLU A 91 -0.31 6.86 -2.78
C GLU A 91 0.40 6.57 -4.13
N ALA A 92 1.67 6.14 -4.09
CA ALA A 92 2.38 5.75 -5.31
C ALA A 92 1.78 4.49 -5.94
N ARG A 93 1.41 3.48 -5.12
CA ARG A 93 0.79 2.23 -5.59
C ARG A 93 -0.57 2.45 -6.25
N THR A 94 -1.40 3.33 -5.68
CA THR A 94 -2.69 3.67 -6.27
C THR A 94 -2.54 4.52 -7.54
N ALA A 95 -1.59 5.45 -7.60
CA ALA A 95 -1.28 6.24 -8.79
C ALA A 95 -0.88 5.37 -10.00
N LEU A 96 -0.12 4.29 -9.76
CA LEU A 96 0.30 3.35 -10.79
C LEU A 96 -0.86 2.55 -11.42
N GLN A 97 -2.06 2.51 -10.78
CA GLN A 97 -3.27 1.94 -11.40
C GLN A 97 -3.73 2.75 -12.62
N ALA A 98 -3.38 4.02 -12.70
CA ALA A 98 -3.91 4.96 -13.66
C ALA A 98 -3.00 5.18 -14.88
N VAL A 99 -1.76 4.66 -14.87
CA VAL A 99 -0.77 5.03 -15.88
C VAL A 99 -0.22 3.83 -16.66
N GLU A 100 0.24 4.09 -17.87
CA GLU A 100 0.89 3.11 -18.74
C GLU A 100 2.43 3.16 -18.61
N THR A 101 2.99 4.23 -18.05
CA THR A 101 4.45 4.40 -17.92
C THR A 101 4.79 5.08 -16.61
N ALA A 102 5.84 4.62 -15.95
CA ALA A 102 6.43 5.29 -14.80
C ALA A 102 7.67 6.10 -15.22
N ILE A 103 7.83 7.31 -14.67
CA ILE A 103 9.07 8.09 -14.76
C ILE A 103 9.79 7.91 -13.43
N LEU A 104 10.84 7.11 -13.42
CA LEU A 104 11.67 6.86 -12.24
C LEU A 104 12.73 7.95 -12.13
N VAL A 105 12.60 8.83 -11.15
CA VAL A 105 13.54 9.94 -10.95
C VAL A 105 14.67 9.50 -10.04
N VAL A 106 15.89 9.59 -10.55
CA VAL A 106 17.12 9.24 -9.85
C VAL A 106 17.97 10.50 -9.69
N ASP A 107 18.58 10.66 -8.52
CA ASP A 107 19.47 11.77 -8.24
C ASP A 107 20.84 11.53 -8.89
N SER A 108 21.41 12.52 -9.57
CA SER A 108 22.71 12.39 -10.26
C SER A 108 23.91 12.28 -9.32
N VAL A 109 23.72 12.62 -8.03
CA VAL A 109 24.78 12.56 -7.00
C VAL A 109 24.66 11.27 -6.19
N ASP A 110 23.42 10.96 -5.71
CA ASP A 110 23.17 9.84 -4.81
C ASP A 110 22.89 8.52 -5.55
N GLY A 111 22.59 8.56 -6.84
CA GLY A 111 22.31 7.38 -7.65
C GLY A 111 21.04 6.64 -7.25
N VAL A 112 21.09 5.31 -7.39
CA VAL A 112 20.00 4.42 -7.01
C VAL A 112 19.93 4.32 -5.49
N GLN A 113 18.76 4.68 -4.93
CA GLN A 113 18.47 4.68 -3.50
C GLN A 113 17.36 3.66 -3.19
N ILE A 114 17.14 3.34 -1.92
CA ILE A 114 16.28 2.26 -1.50
C ILE A 114 14.83 2.33 -2.03
N GLU A 115 14.21 3.53 -2.01
CA GLU A 115 12.85 3.64 -2.56
C GLU A 115 12.86 3.58 -4.09
N THR A 116 14.01 3.86 -4.75
CA THR A 116 14.20 3.63 -6.18
C THR A 116 14.17 2.13 -6.49
N GLU A 117 14.90 1.31 -5.72
CA GLU A 117 14.93 -0.15 -5.87
C GLU A 117 13.57 -0.79 -5.58
N LYS A 118 12.88 -0.35 -4.52
CA LYS A 118 11.52 -0.81 -4.21
C LYS A 118 10.52 -0.46 -5.30
N ALA A 119 10.59 0.76 -5.82
CA ALA A 119 9.76 1.20 -6.93
C ALA A 119 10.06 0.35 -8.18
N TRP A 120 11.35 0.14 -8.49
CA TRP A 120 11.78 -0.70 -9.60
C TRP A 120 11.22 -2.12 -9.53
N ARG A 121 11.37 -2.79 -8.37
CA ARG A 121 10.84 -4.15 -8.17
C ARG A 121 9.33 -4.20 -8.41
N TYR A 122 8.58 -3.26 -7.83
CA TYR A 122 7.14 -3.21 -8.03
C TYR A 122 6.75 -3.00 -9.50
N LEU A 123 7.46 -2.13 -10.22
CA LEU A 123 7.23 -1.93 -11.65
C LEU A 123 7.51 -3.21 -12.45
N THR A 124 8.55 -3.96 -12.05
CA THR A 124 8.92 -5.23 -12.68
C THR A 124 7.87 -6.32 -12.42
N GLU A 125 7.44 -6.51 -11.17
CA GLU A 125 6.41 -7.47 -10.78
C GLU A 125 5.07 -7.24 -11.50
N ASN A 126 4.75 -5.99 -11.81
CA ASN A 126 3.51 -5.61 -12.46
C ASN A 126 3.67 -5.31 -13.96
N ASN A 127 4.84 -5.57 -14.55
CA ASN A 127 5.16 -5.32 -15.96
C ASN A 127 4.81 -3.88 -16.40
N ILE A 128 5.13 -2.88 -15.56
CA ILE A 128 4.87 -1.47 -15.87
C ILE A 128 6.09 -0.90 -16.61
N PRO A 129 5.92 -0.39 -17.84
CA PRO A 129 6.94 0.33 -18.59
C PRO A 129 7.51 1.51 -17.81
N ARG A 130 8.81 1.78 -17.96
CA ARG A 130 9.48 2.82 -17.18
C ARG A 130 10.54 3.55 -17.97
N ILE A 131 10.63 4.85 -17.73
CA ILE A 131 11.69 5.76 -18.23
C ILE A 131 12.43 6.28 -17.00
N VAL A 132 13.76 6.27 -17.02
CA VAL A 132 14.54 6.88 -15.95
C VAL A 132 14.87 8.33 -16.33
N PHE A 133 14.66 9.24 -15.38
CA PHE A 133 15.11 10.62 -15.48
C PHE A 133 16.19 10.89 -14.42
N VAL A 134 17.44 11.03 -14.88
CA VAL A 134 18.57 11.41 -14.01
C VAL A 134 18.51 12.90 -13.79
N ASN A 135 18.07 13.29 -12.60
CA ASN A 135 17.81 14.69 -12.23
C ASN A 135 18.98 15.32 -11.48
N LYS A 136 18.97 16.64 -11.38
CA LYS A 136 19.96 17.45 -10.65
C LYS A 136 21.37 17.41 -11.26
N MET A 137 21.48 17.24 -12.55
CA MET A 137 22.76 17.27 -13.28
C MET A 137 23.56 18.57 -13.10
N ASP A 138 22.92 19.61 -12.58
CA ASP A 138 23.51 20.91 -12.23
C ASP A 138 24.26 20.94 -10.89
N LYS A 139 24.29 19.83 -10.14
CA LYS A 139 25.00 19.77 -8.86
C LYS A 139 26.46 19.45 -9.03
N GLU A 140 27.32 20.01 -8.16
CA GLU A 140 28.80 19.94 -8.23
C GLU A 140 29.36 18.50 -8.36
N ARG A 141 28.65 17.51 -7.74
CA ARG A 141 29.07 16.09 -7.76
C ARG A 141 28.26 15.23 -8.70
N ALA A 142 27.46 15.83 -9.57
CA ALA A 142 26.66 15.08 -10.52
C ALA A 142 27.56 14.27 -11.46
N ASN A 143 27.22 12.98 -11.63
CA ASN A 143 27.97 12.12 -12.56
C ASN A 143 26.99 11.16 -13.25
N TYR A 144 26.76 11.38 -14.53
CA TYR A 144 25.81 10.62 -15.33
C TYR A 144 26.23 9.16 -15.51
N ASP A 145 27.51 8.92 -15.85
CA ASP A 145 28.01 7.57 -16.14
C ASP A 145 27.97 6.69 -14.91
N ASN A 146 28.33 7.23 -13.75
CA ASN A 146 28.19 6.50 -12.48
C ASN A 146 26.73 6.11 -12.21
N VAL A 147 25.76 6.95 -12.55
CA VAL A 147 24.33 6.61 -12.38
C VAL A 147 23.94 5.51 -13.35
N ILE A 148 24.37 5.56 -14.62
CA ILE A 148 24.13 4.50 -15.61
C ILE A 148 24.70 3.16 -15.13
N ASP A 149 25.94 3.14 -14.65
CA ASP A 149 26.57 1.94 -14.10
C ASP A 149 25.85 1.44 -12.85
N ASN A 150 25.45 2.33 -11.98
CA ASN A 150 24.69 2.00 -10.77
C ASN A 150 23.30 1.41 -11.12
N LEU A 151 22.61 1.94 -12.13
CA LEU A 151 21.36 1.37 -12.65
C LEU A 151 21.56 -0.06 -13.17
N LYS A 152 22.60 -0.29 -13.97
CA LYS A 152 22.93 -1.61 -14.53
C LYS A 152 23.26 -2.62 -13.43
N GLN A 153 24.11 -2.22 -12.46
CA GLN A 153 24.59 -3.10 -11.38
C GLN A 153 23.49 -3.40 -10.32
N SER A 154 22.76 -2.36 -9.89
CA SER A 154 21.77 -2.51 -8.79
C SER A 154 20.46 -3.09 -9.28
N LEU A 155 20.04 -2.79 -10.52
CA LEU A 155 18.74 -3.16 -11.04
C LEU A 155 18.77 -4.23 -12.14
N GLY A 156 19.95 -4.63 -12.60
CA GLY A 156 20.12 -5.70 -13.60
C GLY A 156 19.46 -5.40 -14.95
N VAL A 157 19.51 -4.15 -15.43
CA VAL A 157 18.69 -3.69 -16.55
C VAL A 157 19.46 -3.37 -17.81
N ASN A 158 18.79 -3.57 -18.95
CA ASN A 158 19.23 -3.00 -20.23
C ASN A 158 18.81 -1.53 -20.27
N VAL A 159 19.82 -0.67 -20.32
CA VAL A 159 19.67 0.80 -20.34
C VAL A 159 19.90 1.31 -21.75
N ALA A 160 18.97 2.12 -22.27
CA ALA A 160 19.14 2.88 -23.50
C ALA A 160 19.30 4.36 -23.17
N SER A 161 20.50 4.90 -23.30
CA SER A 161 20.78 6.33 -23.10
C SER A 161 20.24 7.12 -24.28
N LEU A 162 19.12 7.85 -24.07
CA LEU A 162 18.49 8.68 -25.11
C LEU A 162 19.09 10.07 -25.19
N CYS A 163 20.04 10.41 -24.35
CA CYS A 163 20.76 11.68 -24.40
C CYS A 163 22.15 11.57 -23.76
N VAL A 164 23.03 12.48 -24.16
CA VAL A 164 24.34 12.73 -23.53
C VAL A 164 24.30 14.10 -22.86
N PRO A 165 24.74 14.24 -21.58
CA PRO A 165 24.80 15.54 -20.92
C PRO A 165 25.85 16.45 -21.63
N TYR A 166 25.49 17.73 -21.79
CA TYR A 166 26.42 18.74 -22.27
C TYR A 166 26.89 19.65 -21.14
N GLY A 167 28.13 19.46 -20.71
CA GLY A 167 28.72 20.05 -19.52
C GLY A 167 28.39 19.23 -18.24
N GLU A 168 29.06 19.56 -17.14
CA GLU A 168 28.95 18.88 -15.85
C GLU A 168 28.74 19.87 -14.71
N GLY A 169 28.00 19.48 -13.70
CA GLY A 169 27.77 20.27 -12.50
C GLY A 169 27.25 21.67 -12.79
N GLU A 170 27.91 22.71 -12.31
CA GLU A 170 27.51 24.10 -12.55
C GLU A 170 27.57 24.50 -14.04
N ASN A 171 28.38 23.81 -14.83
CA ASN A 171 28.53 24.04 -16.28
C ASN A 171 27.50 23.22 -17.10
N PHE A 172 26.67 22.41 -16.48
CA PHE A 172 25.63 21.69 -17.19
C PHE A 172 24.65 22.65 -17.86
N SER A 173 24.65 22.66 -19.19
CA SER A 173 23.99 23.71 -19.99
C SER A 173 23.06 23.18 -21.07
N GLY A 174 23.03 21.87 -21.30
CA GLY A 174 22.17 21.28 -22.32
C GLY A 174 22.19 19.75 -22.32
N VAL A 175 21.44 19.16 -23.22
CA VAL A 175 21.44 17.73 -23.49
C VAL A 175 21.53 17.48 -24.99
N ILE A 176 22.36 16.53 -25.38
CA ILE A 176 22.47 16.06 -26.76
C ILE A 176 21.51 14.89 -26.92
N ASP A 177 20.52 15.05 -27.78
CA ASP A 177 19.55 14.01 -28.12
C ASP A 177 20.21 13.02 -29.11
N THR A 178 20.36 11.77 -28.69
CA THR A 178 21.01 10.71 -29.47
C THR A 178 20.17 10.18 -30.62
N ILE A 179 18.88 10.53 -30.68
CA ILE A 179 17.97 10.19 -31.77
C ILE A 179 18.03 11.27 -32.86
N ASP A 180 17.74 12.51 -32.46
CA ASP A 180 17.71 13.64 -33.38
C ASP A 180 19.13 14.16 -33.74
N MET A 181 20.16 13.69 -33.02
CA MET A 181 21.58 14.12 -33.16
C MET A 181 21.73 15.66 -33.15
N LYS A 182 21.14 16.26 -32.13
CA LYS A 182 21.17 17.72 -31.92
C LYS A 182 21.35 18.05 -30.43
N LEU A 183 22.01 19.20 -30.18
CA LEU A 183 22.10 19.78 -28.85
C LEU A 183 20.87 20.63 -28.54
N PHE A 184 20.24 20.37 -27.41
CA PHE A 184 19.13 21.14 -26.85
C PHE A 184 19.58 21.89 -25.61
N SER A 185 19.60 23.22 -25.69
CA SER A 185 19.97 24.11 -24.58
C SER A 185 18.77 25.00 -24.21
N PRO A 186 18.56 25.34 -22.91
CA PRO A 186 17.47 26.20 -22.50
C PRO A 186 17.58 27.60 -23.15
N LYS A 187 16.44 28.19 -23.54
CA LYS A 187 16.36 29.54 -24.09
C LYS A 187 15.61 30.44 -23.13
N GLY A 188 16.20 31.58 -22.81
CA GLY A 188 15.57 32.55 -21.93
C GLY A 188 15.32 32.02 -20.52
N ASN A 189 14.03 31.90 -20.10
CA ASN A 189 13.65 31.38 -18.80
C ASN A 189 13.54 29.84 -18.75
N GLY A 190 13.96 29.14 -19.81
CA GLY A 190 13.94 27.69 -19.92
C GLY A 190 12.60 27.09 -20.42
N SER A 191 11.56 27.90 -20.65
CA SER A 191 10.30 27.40 -21.19
C SER A 191 10.41 26.93 -22.64
N ASP A 192 11.44 27.39 -23.37
CA ASP A 192 11.77 26.96 -24.72
C ASP A 192 13.25 26.55 -24.80
N VAL A 193 13.63 25.95 -25.91
CA VAL A 193 15.01 25.48 -26.16
C VAL A 193 15.56 26.02 -27.44
N THR A 194 16.87 26.24 -27.44
CA THR A 194 17.67 26.45 -28.66
C THR A 194 18.16 25.09 -29.14
N VAL A 195 17.93 24.79 -30.40
CA VAL A 195 18.42 23.57 -31.05
C VAL A 195 19.62 23.95 -31.92
N SER A 196 20.77 23.30 -31.72
CA SER A 196 22.00 23.52 -32.47
C SER A 196 22.66 22.21 -32.86
N ASP A 197 23.67 22.28 -33.72
CA ASP A 197 24.49 21.13 -34.04
C ASP A 197 25.34 20.72 -32.84
N ILE A 198 25.74 19.45 -32.82
CA ILE A 198 26.59 18.90 -31.75
C ILE A 198 27.99 19.52 -31.85
N PRO A 199 28.53 20.06 -30.75
CA PRO A 199 29.91 20.53 -30.69
C PRO A 199 30.92 19.46 -31.08
N ASP A 200 32.01 19.84 -31.72
CA ASP A 200 33.00 18.88 -32.27
C ASP A 200 33.63 17.98 -31.19
N ASP A 201 33.80 18.47 -29.98
CA ASP A 201 34.32 17.74 -28.82
C ASP A 201 33.35 16.69 -28.24
N MET A 202 32.06 16.76 -28.60
CA MET A 202 31.03 15.83 -28.14
C MET A 202 30.57 14.86 -29.24
N LYS A 203 31.04 15.01 -30.47
CA LYS A 203 30.56 14.18 -31.60
C LYS A 203 30.87 12.70 -31.41
N GLU A 204 32.11 12.37 -31.02
CA GLU A 204 32.55 10.98 -30.85
C GLU A 204 31.67 10.26 -29.81
N ILE A 205 31.40 10.87 -28.64
CA ILE A 205 30.56 10.32 -27.58
C ILE A 205 29.10 10.19 -28.07
N ALA A 206 28.60 11.19 -28.77
CA ALA A 206 27.23 11.15 -29.29
C ALA A 206 27.05 10.07 -30.37
N ASP A 207 28.04 9.87 -31.23
CA ASP A 207 28.01 8.83 -32.27
C ASP A 207 28.11 7.43 -31.68
N GLU A 208 28.93 7.22 -30.62
CA GLU A 208 29.00 5.96 -29.87
C GLU A 208 27.65 5.62 -29.21
N GLU A 209 27.04 6.54 -28.47
CA GLU A 209 25.75 6.34 -27.87
C GLU A 209 24.62 6.14 -28.89
N ARG A 210 24.74 6.78 -30.07
CA ARG A 210 23.87 6.55 -31.20
C ARG A 210 23.95 5.11 -31.72
N LEU A 211 25.15 4.56 -31.83
CA LEU A 211 25.38 3.17 -32.28
C LEU A 211 24.75 2.17 -31.26
N ASN A 212 25.02 2.36 -29.96
CA ASN A 212 24.40 1.56 -28.90
C ASN A 212 22.88 1.61 -28.99
N LEU A 213 22.30 2.77 -29.27
CA LEU A 213 20.86 2.94 -29.40
C LEU A 213 20.29 2.23 -30.63
N ILE A 214 21.02 2.18 -31.75
CA ILE A 214 20.64 1.45 -32.97
C ILE A 214 20.64 -0.05 -32.70
N GLU A 215 21.67 -0.59 -32.05
CA GLU A 215 21.75 -2.02 -31.67
C GLU A 215 20.59 -2.41 -30.75
N LEU A 216 20.33 -1.66 -29.67
CA LEU A 216 19.23 -1.90 -28.79
C LEU A 216 17.87 -1.75 -29.49
N GLY A 217 17.74 -0.81 -30.43
CA GLY A 217 16.53 -0.65 -31.23
C GLY A 217 16.27 -1.84 -32.14
N ALA A 218 17.32 -2.41 -32.73
CA ALA A 218 17.22 -3.59 -33.59
C ALA A 218 16.64 -4.81 -32.86
N GLU A 219 17.00 -5.01 -31.58
CA GLU A 219 16.51 -6.12 -30.75
C GLU A 219 14.99 -6.10 -30.50
N GLY A 220 14.30 -5.03 -30.84
CA GLY A 220 12.87 -4.88 -30.60
C GLY A 220 11.98 -5.73 -31.52
N GLU A 221 12.47 -6.17 -32.70
CA GLU A 221 11.69 -6.92 -33.69
C GLU A 221 12.64 -7.75 -34.56
N ASP A 222 12.32 -9.03 -34.79
CA ASP A 222 13.17 -9.96 -35.57
C ASP A 222 13.58 -9.40 -36.95
N ALA A 223 12.65 -8.73 -37.64
CA ALA A 223 12.91 -8.12 -38.94
C ALA A 223 13.95 -6.96 -38.84
N LEU A 224 14.04 -6.26 -37.73
CA LEU A 224 15.05 -5.22 -37.52
C LEU A 224 16.42 -5.83 -37.19
N ILE A 225 16.44 -6.95 -36.47
CA ILE A 225 17.66 -7.72 -36.18
C ILE A 225 18.27 -8.22 -37.51
N GLU A 226 17.46 -8.88 -38.35
CA GLU A 226 17.90 -9.39 -39.66
C GLU A 226 18.48 -8.26 -40.53
N LYS A 227 17.76 -7.15 -40.65
CA LYS A 227 18.21 -5.99 -41.42
C LYS A 227 19.54 -5.41 -40.90
N PHE A 228 19.71 -5.32 -39.58
CA PHE A 228 20.93 -4.81 -38.95
C PHE A 228 22.11 -5.77 -39.16
N LEU A 229 21.92 -7.08 -38.98
CA LEU A 229 22.97 -8.10 -39.18
C LEU A 229 23.40 -8.22 -40.65
N ASP A 230 22.53 -7.97 -41.59
CA ASP A 230 22.83 -7.94 -43.05
C ASP A 230 23.54 -6.64 -43.47
N GLY A 231 23.85 -5.78 -42.51
CA GLY A 231 24.54 -4.51 -42.76
C GLY A 231 23.66 -3.40 -43.33
N GLY A 232 22.32 -3.53 -43.15
CA GLY A 232 21.35 -2.50 -43.55
C GLY A 232 21.26 -1.40 -42.44
N GLU A 233 21.21 -0.16 -42.88
CA GLU A 233 20.99 0.97 -41.97
C GLU A 233 19.52 1.00 -41.47
N LEU A 234 19.33 1.15 -40.18
CA LEU A 234 18.00 1.38 -39.59
C LEU A 234 17.64 2.86 -39.70
N THR A 235 16.42 3.13 -40.14
CA THR A 235 15.85 4.49 -40.12
C THR A 235 15.51 4.92 -38.69
N GLU A 236 15.43 6.22 -38.46
CA GLU A 236 14.98 6.74 -37.14
C GLU A 236 13.62 6.19 -36.69
N GLU A 237 12.71 5.95 -37.64
CA GLU A 237 11.38 5.39 -37.35
C GLU A 237 11.48 3.92 -36.93
N GLU A 238 12.34 3.13 -37.55
CA GLU A 238 12.62 1.75 -37.18
C GLU A 238 13.26 1.65 -35.78
N ILE A 239 14.27 2.48 -35.49
CA ILE A 239 14.92 2.55 -34.17
C ILE A 239 13.87 2.90 -33.10
N ARG A 240 13.08 3.95 -33.35
CA ARG A 240 12.00 4.35 -32.43
C ARG A 240 10.98 3.25 -32.19
N ARG A 241 10.58 2.55 -33.26
CA ARG A 241 9.64 1.42 -33.16
C ARG A 241 10.22 0.30 -32.30
N GLY A 242 11.46 -0.10 -32.53
CA GLY A 242 12.11 -1.14 -31.75
C GLY A 242 12.23 -0.81 -30.27
N ILE A 243 12.68 0.40 -29.95
CA ILE A 243 12.77 0.89 -28.55
C ILE A 243 11.37 0.94 -27.90
N SER A 244 10.35 1.41 -28.63
CA SER A 244 8.96 1.48 -28.11
C SER A 244 8.39 0.11 -27.78
N ILE A 245 8.68 -0.92 -28.61
CA ILE A 245 8.28 -2.30 -28.36
C ILE A 245 8.94 -2.82 -27.08
N GLN A 246 10.25 -2.66 -26.95
CA GLN A 246 10.97 -3.16 -25.79
C GLN A 246 10.59 -2.41 -24.49
N LEU A 247 10.35 -1.09 -24.57
CA LEU A 247 9.83 -0.31 -23.43
C LEU A 247 8.45 -0.82 -23.01
N ARG A 248 7.54 -1.00 -23.98
CA ARG A 248 6.19 -1.53 -23.71
C ARG A 248 6.26 -2.90 -23.03
N ASP A 249 7.19 -3.74 -23.44
CA ASP A 249 7.36 -5.09 -22.90
C ASP A 249 8.25 -5.12 -21.65
N ALA A 250 8.61 -3.94 -21.10
CA ALA A 250 9.47 -3.72 -19.94
C ALA A 250 10.85 -4.40 -20.00
N LYS A 251 11.37 -4.66 -21.21
CA LYS A 251 12.67 -5.29 -21.50
C LYS A 251 13.82 -4.29 -21.57
N LEU A 252 13.53 -3.05 -21.98
CA LEU A 252 14.49 -1.96 -22.13
C LEU A 252 14.03 -0.76 -21.31
N THR A 253 14.99 -0.08 -20.70
CA THR A 253 14.74 1.14 -19.92
C THR A 253 15.42 2.33 -20.56
N PRO A 254 14.67 3.23 -21.22
CA PRO A 254 15.20 4.49 -21.71
C PRO A 254 15.63 5.39 -20.54
N VAL A 255 16.80 6.02 -20.68
CA VAL A 255 17.34 6.97 -19.71
C VAL A 255 17.54 8.33 -20.35
N ILE A 256 17.12 9.36 -19.63
CA ILE A 256 17.31 10.77 -19.96
C ILE A 256 17.92 11.48 -18.77
N CYS A 257 18.75 12.48 -19.00
CA CYS A 257 19.27 13.34 -17.94
C CYS A 257 18.73 14.77 -18.04
N GLY A 258 18.81 15.49 -16.93
CA GLY A 258 18.42 16.89 -16.88
C GLY A 258 18.53 17.54 -15.50
N SER A 259 18.02 18.74 -15.41
CA SER A 259 17.86 19.49 -14.17
C SER A 259 16.46 20.11 -14.14
N SER A 260 15.61 19.62 -13.26
CA SER A 260 14.30 20.23 -13.05
C SER A 260 14.40 21.66 -12.51
N GLY A 261 15.40 21.93 -11.66
CA GLY A 261 15.64 23.26 -11.08
C GLY A 261 16.12 24.30 -12.11
N LYS A 262 16.95 23.90 -13.08
CA LYS A 262 17.44 24.77 -14.17
C LYS A 262 16.62 24.62 -15.47
N ILE A 263 15.60 23.79 -15.49
CA ILE A 263 14.72 23.52 -16.64
C ILE A 263 15.50 23.00 -17.86
N ILE A 264 16.54 22.19 -17.64
CA ILE A 264 17.36 21.57 -18.69
C ILE A 264 16.91 20.13 -18.91
N GLY A 265 16.74 19.70 -20.18
CA GLY A 265 16.30 18.34 -20.54
C GLY A 265 14.79 18.10 -20.42
N ILE A 266 14.00 19.06 -19.91
CA ILE A 266 12.56 18.87 -19.66
C ILE A 266 11.77 18.74 -20.96
N LYS A 267 12.06 19.60 -21.97
CA LYS A 267 11.42 19.52 -23.29
C LYS A 267 11.77 18.20 -24.00
N ASN A 268 13.00 17.69 -23.81
CA ASN A 268 13.41 16.38 -24.31
C ASN A 268 12.63 15.25 -23.61
N LEU A 269 12.42 15.32 -22.30
CA LEU A 269 11.59 14.35 -21.57
C LEU A 269 10.17 14.33 -22.12
N LEU A 270 9.53 15.49 -22.36
CA LEU A 270 8.20 15.56 -22.96
C LEU A 270 8.17 14.94 -24.37
N LYS A 271 9.21 15.16 -25.18
CA LYS A 271 9.38 14.49 -26.49
C LYS A 271 9.49 12.97 -26.35
N VAL A 272 10.29 12.49 -25.40
CA VAL A 272 10.48 11.05 -25.13
C VAL A 272 9.16 10.43 -24.68
N ILE A 273 8.44 11.04 -23.75
CA ILE A 273 7.11 10.56 -23.33
C ILE A 273 6.16 10.49 -24.54
N LYS A 274 6.09 11.53 -25.36
CA LYS A 274 5.25 11.52 -26.55
C LYS A 274 5.64 10.40 -27.52
N ARG A 275 6.94 10.18 -27.75
CA ARG A 275 7.46 9.26 -28.78
C ARG A 275 7.45 7.80 -28.36
N PHE A 276 7.79 7.51 -27.09
CA PHE A 276 8.09 6.14 -26.65
C PHE A 276 7.07 5.58 -25.65
N SER A 277 6.49 6.42 -24.79
CA SER A 277 5.48 5.91 -23.87
C SER A 277 4.28 5.34 -24.65
N PRO A 278 3.86 4.11 -24.32
CA PRO A 278 2.72 3.51 -25.00
C PRO A 278 1.46 4.38 -24.81
N ALA A 279 0.70 4.52 -25.87
CA ALA A 279 -0.67 5.00 -25.74
C ALA A 279 -1.52 3.95 -24.99
N PRO A 280 -2.60 4.34 -24.31
CA PRO A 280 -3.43 3.41 -23.55
C PRO A 280 -3.95 2.21 -24.36
N LEU A 281 -4.11 2.35 -25.67
CA LEU A 281 -4.60 1.30 -26.59
C LEU A 281 -3.60 0.18 -26.94
N ALA A 282 -2.35 0.27 -26.51
CA ALA A 282 -1.29 -0.63 -26.98
C ALA A 282 -1.46 -2.11 -26.57
N GLY A 283 -2.64 -2.68 -26.83
CA GLY A 283 -2.90 -4.13 -26.81
C GLY A 283 -3.15 -4.73 -25.44
N LYS A 284 -3.35 -3.94 -24.39
CA LYS A 284 -3.59 -4.45 -23.05
C LYS A 284 -5.07 -4.85 -22.88
N GLU A 285 -5.30 -6.12 -22.57
CA GLU A 285 -6.58 -6.63 -22.10
C GLU A 285 -6.55 -6.69 -20.58
N PHE A 286 -7.66 -6.29 -19.95
CA PHE A 286 -7.83 -6.36 -18.50
C PHE A 286 -8.74 -7.52 -18.16
N LYS A 287 -8.28 -8.43 -17.33
CA LYS A 287 -9.04 -9.58 -16.86
C LYS A 287 -9.73 -9.22 -15.55
N GLY A 288 -10.97 -8.76 -15.65
CA GLY A 288 -11.84 -8.51 -14.51
C GLY A 288 -12.72 -9.73 -14.21
N HIS A 289 -13.67 -9.57 -13.29
CA HIS A 289 -14.63 -10.61 -12.94
C HIS A 289 -16.03 -10.03 -12.72
N GLU A 290 -17.06 -10.91 -12.74
CA GLU A 290 -18.43 -10.53 -12.40
C GLU A 290 -18.53 -10.17 -10.92
N PRO A 291 -19.24 -9.08 -10.54
CA PRO A 291 -19.44 -8.72 -9.13
C PRO A 291 -20.06 -9.87 -8.33
N GLY A 292 -19.40 -10.25 -7.22
CA GLY A 292 -19.80 -11.37 -6.37
C GLY A 292 -19.40 -12.77 -6.87
N PHE A 293 -18.77 -12.88 -8.05
CA PHE A 293 -18.34 -14.15 -8.65
C PHE A 293 -16.90 -14.04 -9.16
N PRO A 294 -15.89 -14.06 -8.25
CA PRO A 294 -14.47 -13.90 -8.63
C PRO A 294 -13.96 -14.95 -9.65
N GLU A 295 -14.61 -16.10 -9.71
CA GLU A 295 -14.28 -17.20 -10.65
C GLU A 295 -14.78 -16.96 -12.08
N LYS A 296 -15.69 -16.00 -12.29
CA LYS A 296 -16.21 -15.68 -13.62
C LYS A 296 -15.40 -14.54 -14.24
N GLU A 297 -14.37 -14.90 -14.99
CA GLU A 297 -13.51 -13.96 -15.69
C GLU A 297 -14.25 -13.21 -16.80
N ILE A 298 -14.07 -11.90 -16.87
CA ILE A 298 -14.55 -11.00 -17.91
C ILE A 298 -13.35 -10.26 -18.51
N THR A 299 -13.14 -10.40 -19.81
CA THR A 299 -12.11 -9.64 -20.51
C THR A 299 -12.65 -8.27 -20.92
N VAL A 300 -12.01 -7.21 -20.43
CA VAL A 300 -12.30 -5.82 -20.78
C VAL A 300 -11.22 -5.33 -21.75
N LYS A 301 -11.64 -4.95 -22.96
CA LYS A 301 -10.75 -4.35 -23.95
C LYS A 301 -10.82 -2.83 -23.86
N LEU A 302 -9.72 -2.19 -24.12
CA LEU A 302 -9.64 -0.75 -24.21
C LEU A 302 -10.34 -0.28 -25.49
N ASP A 303 -11.58 0.19 -25.37
CA ASP A 303 -12.44 0.62 -26.47
C ASP A 303 -13.33 1.79 -26.01
N SER A 304 -13.21 2.94 -26.67
CA SER A 304 -14.02 4.13 -26.35
C SER A 304 -15.50 3.98 -26.67
N ALA A 305 -15.87 3.05 -27.56
CA ALA A 305 -17.26 2.72 -27.89
C ALA A 305 -17.81 1.54 -27.07
N GLY A 306 -16.96 0.93 -26.24
CA GLY A 306 -17.32 -0.20 -25.39
C GLY A 306 -18.19 0.19 -24.19
N PRO A 307 -18.62 -0.80 -23.39
CA PRO A 307 -19.30 -0.52 -22.12
C PRO A 307 -18.33 0.15 -21.15
N LEU A 308 -18.84 1.04 -20.29
CA LEU A 308 -18.04 1.74 -19.30
C LEU A 308 -17.38 0.76 -18.32
N ALA A 309 -16.08 0.91 -18.14
CA ALA A 309 -15.32 0.34 -17.04
C ALA A 309 -14.18 1.30 -16.66
N ALA A 310 -14.12 1.73 -15.40
CA ALA A 310 -13.16 2.69 -14.90
C ALA A 310 -12.72 2.32 -13.47
N VAL A 311 -11.47 2.62 -13.12
CA VAL A 311 -10.92 2.45 -11.77
C VAL A 311 -10.85 3.80 -11.08
N VAL A 312 -11.31 3.86 -9.84
CA VAL A 312 -11.06 5.00 -8.94
C VAL A 312 -9.67 4.80 -8.32
N TRP A 313 -8.64 5.46 -8.86
CA TRP A 313 -7.29 5.29 -8.36
C TRP A 313 -6.97 6.15 -7.14
N LYS A 314 -7.77 7.20 -6.90
CA LYS A 314 -7.64 8.08 -5.73
C LYS A 314 -8.97 8.71 -5.37
N THR A 315 -9.25 8.82 -4.07
CA THR A 315 -10.33 9.62 -3.52
C THR A 315 -9.74 10.70 -2.61
N ALA A 316 -10.21 11.94 -2.75
CA ALA A 316 -9.85 13.04 -1.86
C ALA A 316 -11.14 13.69 -1.35
N ILE A 317 -11.20 13.97 -0.05
CA ILE A 317 -12.38 14.55 0.59
C ILE A 317 -12.04 15.97 1.07
N ASP A 318 -12.56 16.95 0.33
CA ASP A 318 -12.47 18.37 0.67
C ASP A 318 -13.65 18.80 1.55
N GLN A 319 -13.42 19.70 2.49
CA GLN A 319 -14.44 20.15 3.43
C GLN A 319 -15.56 20.97 2.76
N TYR A 320 -15.23 21.69 1.69
CA TYR A 320 -16.12 22.63 1.01
C TYR A 320 -16.64 22.10 -0.32
N ALA A 321 -15.75 21.50 -1.09
CA ALA A 321 -16.07 21.00 -2.43
C ALA A 321 -16.63 19.58 -2.42
N GLY A 322 -16.51 18.86 -1.30
CA GLY A 322 -16.98 17.50 -1.14
C GLY A 322 -15.96 16.46 -1.64
N ARG A 323 -16.46 15.37 -2.22
CA ARG A 323 -15.64 14.25 -2.65
C ARG A 323 -15.17 14.41 -4.10
N PHE A 324 -13.88 14.21 -4.31
CA PHE A 324 -13.22 14.10 -5.61
C PHE A 324 -12.77 12.65 -5.83
N ASN A 325 -13.27 12.01 -6.87
CA ASN A 325 -12.86 10.68 -7.27
C ASN A 325 -12.05 10.76 -8.55
N PHE A 326 -10.76 10.52 -8.46
CA PHE A 326 -9.85 10.47 -9.58
C PHE A 326 -9.99 9.11 -10.27
N VAL A 327 -10.33 9.11 -11.54
CA VAL A 327 -10.66 7.91 -12.29
C VAL A 327 -9.76 7.73 -13.50
N LYS A 328 -9.45 6.48 -13.81
CA LYS A 328 -8.89 6.03 -15.09
C LYS A 328 -9.96 5.26 -15.82
N VAL A 329 -10.36 5.73 -16.99
CA VAL A 329 -11.32 5.02 -17.84
C VAL A 329 -10.57 3.96 -18.65
N ILE A 330 -10.99 2.70 -18.53
CA ILE A 330 -10.40 1.57 -19.25
C ILE A 330 -11.22 1.29 -20.52
N SER A 331 -12.54 1.33 -20.44
CA SER A 331 -13.44 1.10 -21.56
C SER A 331 -14.61 2.07 -21.51
N GLY A 332 -15.17 2.39 -22.66
CA GLY A 332 -16.26 3.34 -22.79
C GLY A 332 -15.81 4.79 -22.56
N GLN A 333 -16.74 5.59 -22.08
CA GLN A 333 -16.50 6.99 -21.75
C GLN A 333 -17.42 7.44 -20.62
N ILE A 334 -16.98 8.40 -19.83
CA ILE A 334 -17.78 9.06 -18.81
C ILE A 334 -18.21 10.42 -19.35
N ILE A 335 -19.50 10.67 -19.32
CA ILE A 335 -20.10 11.99 -19.63
C ILE A 335 -20.86 12.48 -18.41
N SER A 336 -21.09 13.79 -18.35
CA SER A 336 -21.87 14.39 -17.27
C SER A 336 -23.31 13.88 -17.28
N ASP A 337 -23.91 13.83 -16.09
CA ASP A 337 -25.32 13.53 -15.89
C ASP A 337 -25.75 12.10 -16.25
N THR A 338 -24.81 11.13 -16.18
CA THR A 338 -25.03 9.73 -16.49
C THR A 338 -25.05 8.87 -15.21
N GLU A 339 -25.94 7.86 -15.19
CA GLU A 339 -25.94 6.85 -14.11
C GLU A 339 -24.81 5.84 -14.34
N ILE A 340 -24.03 5.61 -13.28
CA ILE A 340 -22.94 4.63 -13.25
C ILE A 340 -23.12 3.70 -12.06
N LEU A 341 -22.67 2.45 -12.19
CA LEU A 341 -22.66 1.45 -11.13
C LEU A 341 -21.28 1.38 -10.49
N ASN A 342 -21.21 1.49 -9.18
CA ASN A 342 -20.06 1.06 -8.41
C ASN A 342 -20.15 -0.46 -8.22
N ALA A 343 -19.34 -1.21 -8.95
CA ALA A 343 -19.40 -2.67 -8.99
C ALA A 343 -19.01 -3.32 -7.66
N ALA A 344 -18.05 -2.75 -6.95
CA ALA A 344 -17.57 -3.29 -5.67
C ALA A 344 -18.62 -3.16 -4.55
N ARG A 345 -19.46 -2.11 -4.61
CA ARG A 345 -20.43 -1.78 -3.56
C ARG A 345 -21.89 -2.04 -3.96
N GLY A 346 -22.14 -2.37 -5.22
CA GLY A 346 -23.49 -2.58 -5.75
C GLY A 346 -24.36 -1.32 -5.72
N THR A 347 -23.76 -0.12 -5.70
CA THR A 347 -24.47 1.16 -5.57
C THR A 347 -24.45 1.93 -6.88
N LYS A 348 -25.57 2.59 -7.19
CA LYS A 348 -25.68 3.47 -8.36
C LYS A 348 -25.49 4.91 -7.94
N GLU A 349 -24.72 5.63 -8.73
CA GLU A 349 -24.44 7.06 -8.54
C GLU A 349 -24.58 7.80 -9.86
N ARG A 350 -24.75 9.10 -9.81
CA ARG A 350 -24.89 9.93 -11.02
C ARG A 350 -23.70 10.86 -11.13
N THR A 351 -23.07 10.85 -12.30
CA THR A 351 -21.96 11.75 -12.61
C THR A 351 -22.45 13.20 -12.66
N SER A 352 -21.59 14.12 -12.21
CA SER A 352 -21.87 15.56 -12.29
C SER A 352 -20.82 16.23 -13.17
N LYS A 353 -20.04 17.17 -12.64
CA LYS A 353 -18.95 17.82 -13.37
C LYS A 353 -17.78 16.85 -13.56
N LEU A 354 -17.16 16.94 -14.74
CA LEU A 354 -15.95 16.20 -15.11
C LEU A 354 -14.79 17.19 -15.16
N LEU A 355 -13.71 16.87 -14.48
CA LEU A 355 -12.57 17.77 -14.30
C LEU A 355 -11.26 17.11 -14.69
N ALA A 356 -10.31 17.90 -15.20
CA ALA A 356 -8.89 17.66 -15.10
C ALA A 356 -8.32 18.57 -14.00
N MET A 357 -7.22 18.14 -13.38
CA MET A 357 -6.59 18.88 -12.29
C MET A 357 -5.18 19.33 -12.66
N ILE A 358 -4.76 20.47 -12.14
CA ILE A 358 -3.36 20.91 -12.08
C ILE A 358 -3.13 21.31 -10.62
N GLY A 359 -2.62 20.36 -9.82
CA GLY A 359 -2.64 20.47 -8.37
C GLY A 359 -4.08 20.65 -7.86
N ASN A 360 -4.37 21.75 -7.21
CA ASN A 360 -5.72 22.11 -6.73
C ASN A 360 -6.56 22.89 -7.75
N LYS A 361 -5.98 23.29 -8.90
CA LYS A 361 -6.69 24.05 -9.94
C LYS A 361 -7.55 23.11 -10.80
N GLN A 362 -8.83 23.40 -10.90
CA GLN A 362 -9.81 22.62 -11.65
C GLN A 362 -9.96 23.13 -13.08
N VAL A 363 -9.98 22.24 -14.06
CA VAL A 363 -10.23 22.53 -15.48
C VAL A 363 -11.37 21.63 -15.97
N GLU A 364 -12.46 22.20 -16.47
CA GLU A 364 -13.61 21.43 -16.93
C GLU A 364 -13.28 20.62 -18.19
N MET A 365 -13.76 19.35 -18.21
CA MET A 365 -13.67 18.43 -19.34
C MET A 365 -15.05 18.14 -19.91
N PRO A 366 -15.19 17.98 -21.24
CA PRO A 366 -16.46 17.61 -21.86
C PRO A 366 -16.82 16.16 -21.61
N LEU A 367 -15.83 15.28 -21.62
CA LEU A 367 -15.93 13.83 -21.37
C LEU A 367 -14.60 13.27 -20.90
N ILE A 368 -14.60 12.06 -20.32
CA ILE A 368 -13.40 11.28 -20.02
C ILE A 368 -13.50 10.00 -20.86
N THR A 369 -12.67 9.88 -21.88
CA THR A 369 -12.68 8.73 -22.82
C THR A 369 -11.83 7.58 -22.31
N ALA A 370 -12.00 6.37 -22.88
CA ALA A 370 -11.13 5.24 -22.62
C ALA A 370 -9.66 5.61 -22.80
N GLY A 371 -8.83 5.26 -21.81
CA GLY A 371 -7.43 5.63 -21.72
C GLY A 371 -7.14 6.97 -21.03
N ASP A 372 -8.13 7.83 -20.80
CA ASP A 372 -7.91 9.12 -20.15
C ASP A 372 -8.08 9.06 -18.62
N ILE A 373 -7.51 10.05 -17.96
CA ILE A 373 -7.65 10.29 -16.53
C ILE A 373 -8.47 11.56 -16.33
N GLY A 374 -9.42 11.49 -15.39
CA GLY A 374 -10.20 12.64 -14.99
C GLY A 374 -10.67 12.54 -13.57
N VAL A 375 -11.46 13.54 -13.15
CA VAL A 375 -11.98 13.64 -11.78
C VAL A 375 -13.49 13.80 -11.82
N LEU A 376 -14.18 12.95 -11.06
CA LEU A 376 -15.60 13.03 -10.80
C LEU A 376 -15.83 13.67 -9.45
N VAL A 377 -16.76 14.62 -9.40
CA VAL A 377 -17.13 15.28 -8.14
C VAL A 377 -18.48 14.79 -7.65
N LYS A 378 -18.67 14.78 -6.34
CA LYS A 378 -19.95 14.43 -5.68
C LYS A 378 -20.43 12.99 -5.92
N LEU A 379 -19.52 12.03 -6.06
CA LEU A 379 -19.85 10.62 -5.88
C LEU A 379 -19.70 10.28 -4.39
N ASP A 380 -20.81 10.02 -3.71
CA ASP A 380 -20.81 9.94 -2.25
C ASP A 380 -20.31 8.61 -1.70
N LYS A 381 -20.36 7.54 -2.51
CA LYS A 381 -20.06 6.17 -2.08
C LYS A 381 -18.82 5.57 -2.72
N ALA A 382 -18.36 6.13 -3.83
CA ALA A 382 -17.15 5.67 -4.49
C ALA A 382 -15.91 6.01 -3.67
N VAL A 383 -15.02 5.03 -3.48
CA VAL A 383 -13.76 5.18 -2.75
C VAL A 383 -12.58 4.69 -3.58
N THR A 384 -11.37 4.92 -3.10
CA THR A 384 -10.13 4.47 -3.75
C THR A 384 -10.15 2.96 -4.00
N LEU A 385 -9.78 2.55 -5.22
CA LEU A 385 -9.75 1.20 -5.78
C LEU A 385 -11.12 0.60 -6.16
N ASP A 386 -12.22 1.33 -6.01
CA ASP A 386 -13.52 0.89 -6.53
C ASP A 386 -13.53 0.88 -8.07
N THR A 387 -14.32 -0.02 -8.64
CA THR A 387 -14.62 -0.05 -10.08
C THR A 387 -15.97 0.58 -10.37
N LEU A 388 -15.97 1.55 -11.28
CA LEU A 388 -17.17 2.19 -11.82
C LEU A 388 -17.45 1.61 -13.21
N CYS A 389 -18.68 1.15 -13.47
CA CYS A 389 -19.02 0.48 -14.71
C CYS A 389 -20.44 0.74 -15.21
N ASP A 390 -20.74 0.23 -16.42
CA ASP A 390 -22.08 0.21 -16.96
C ASP A 390 -22.97 -0.77 -16.17
N ASN A 391 -24.15 -0.32 -15.77
CA ASN A 391 -25.13 -1.11 -15.05
C ASN A 391 -25.61 -2.37 -15.79
N LYS A 392 -25.55 -2.37 -17.14
CA LYS A 392 -25.97 -3.50 -17.98
C LYS A 392 -24.87 -4.55 -18.16
N LYS A 393 -23.61 -4.17 -17.96
CA LYS A 393 -22.44 -5.05 -18.12
C LYS A 393 -21.51 -4.82 -16.92
N PRO A 394 -21.92 -5.25 -15.72
CA PRO A 394 -21.15 -5.03 -14.53
C PRO A 394 -19.83 -5.83 -14.55
N VAL A 395 -18.75 -5.20 -14.15
CA VAL A 395 -17.42 -5.82 -14.07
C VAL A 395 -16.66 -5.20 -12.89
N VAL A 396 -15.85 -6.00 -12.21
CA VAL A 396 -14.84 -5.55 -11.25
C VAL A 396 -13.49 -5.70 -11.94
N LEU A 397 -12.77 -4.60 -12.08
CA LEU A 397 -11.44 -4.56 -12.70
C LEU A 397 -10.36 -5.08 -11.75
N PRO A 398 -9.29 -5.69 -12.27
CA PRO A 398 -8.14 -6.07 -11.47
C PRO A 398 -7.43 -4.82 -10.97
N ILE A 399 -6.94 -4.88 -9.74
CA ILE A 399 -6.13 -3.83 -9.12
C ILE A 399 -4.76 -4.41 -8.73
N TYR A 400 -3.72 -3.60 -8.82
CA TYR A 400 -2.43 -3.95 -8.25
C TYR A 400 -2.51 -3.97 -6.72
N SER A 401 -1.78 -4.87 -6.08
CA SER A 401 -1.79 -4.99 -4.63
C SER A 401 -1.25 -3.73 -3.96
N VAL A 402 -1.90 -3.33 -2.86
CA VAL A 402 -1.40 -2.30 -1.95
C VAL A 402 -0.83 -2.97 -0.69
N PRO A 403 0.22 -2.40 -0.09
CA PRO A 403 0.84 -2.99 1.08
C PRO A 403 -0.10 -2.96 2.29
N GLN A 404 0.05 -3.96 3.16
CA GLN A 404 -0.68 -4.00 4.42
C GLN A 404 0.00 -3.11 5.46
N PRO A 405 -0.77 -2.51 6.40
CA PRO A 405 -0.21 -1.68 7.45
C PRO A 405 0.72 -2.48 8.38
N VAL A 406 1.83 -1.84 8.77
CA VAL A 406 2.87 -2.44 9.62
C VAL A 406 3.10 -1.70 10.93
N PHE A 407 2.39 -0.60 11.15
CA PHE A 407 2.46 0.21 12.36
C PHE A 407 1.06 0.55 12.87
N SER A 408 0.86 0.56 14.19
CA SER A 408 -0.48 0.77 14.77
C SER A 408 -0.44 1.58 16.07
N PHE A 409 -1.48 2.40 16.27
CA PHE A 409 -1.83 2.99 17.54
C PHE A 409 -3.19 2.48 18.03
N ALA A 410 -3.30 2.17 19.31
CA ALA A 410 -4.58 2.16 19.99
C ALA A 410 -4.97 3.61 20.28
N ILE A 411 -6.18 4.01 19.93
CA ILE A 411 -6.65 5.38 20.07
C ILE A 411 -7.89 5.44 20.96
N GLU A 412 -7.91 6.45 21.81
CA GLU A 412 -9.03 6.72 22.72
C GLU A 412 -9.44 8.20 22.63
N ALA A 413 -10.73 8.47 22.78
CA ALA A 413 -11.20 9.83 22.92
C ALA A 413 -10.67 10.45 24.24
N ALA A 414 -10.11 11.66 24.18
CA ALA A 414 -9.69 12.37 25.39
C ALA A 414 -10.87 12.77 26.29
N ARG A 415 -12.07 12.88 25.68
CA ARG A 415 -13.32 13.17 26.39
C ARG A 415 -14.40 12.19 25.94
N LYS A 416 -15.13 11.63 26.89
CA LYS A 416 -16.27 10.76 26.63
C LYS A 416 -17.34 11.50 25.80
N GLY A 417 -17.79 10.86 24.70
CA GLY A 417 -18.76 11.41 23.75
C GLY A 417 -18.16 11.94 22.45
N ASP A 418 -16.83 11.98 22.30
CA ASP A 418 -16.18 12.38 21.06
C ASP A 418 -15.88 11.18 20.13
N GLU A 419 -16.18 9.94 20.56
CA GLU A 419 -15.90 8.70 19.84
C GLU A 419 -16.53 8.66 18.44
N ASP A 420 -17.77 9.14 18.31
CA ASP A 420 -18.48 9.18 17.02
C ASP A 420 -17.78 10.10 16.02
N LYS A 421 -17.27 11.24 16.46
CA LYS A 421 -16.55 12.19 15.58
C LYS A 421 -15.20 11.61 15.14
N ILE A 422 -14.52 10.92 16.05
CA ILE A 422 -13.28 10.18 15.73
C ILE A 422 -13.60 9.12 14.69
N GLY A 423 -14.63 8.29 14.92
CA GLY A 423 -15.04 7.25 13.99
C GLY A 423 -15.37 7.77 12.60
N GLN A 424 -16.15 8.83 12.51
CA GLN A 424 -16.50 9.45 11.22
C GLN A 424 -15.28 9.99 10.47
N PHE A 425 -14.33 10.62 11.18
CA PHE A 425 -13.12 11.14 10.55
C PHE A 425 -12.19 10.01 10.09
N MET A 426 -11.93 9.00 10.94
CA MET A 426 -11.04 7.88 10.62
C MET A 426 -11.59 7.01 9.50
N ASN A 427 -12.90 6.77 9.45
CA ASN A 427 -13.51 6.06 8.34
C ASN A 427 -13.33 6.80 7.00
N ARG A 428 -13.43 8.13 6.99
CA ARG A 428 -13.12 8.93 5.79
C ARG A 428 -11.65 8.82 5.39
N ALA A 429 -10.72 8.81 6.35
CA ALA A 429 -9.31 8.63 6.07
C ALA A 429 -9.02 7.26 5.41
N VAL A 430 -9.67 6.19 5.89
CA VAL A 430 -9.59 4.84 5.29
C VAL A 430 -10.20 4.79 3.88
N GLU A 431 -11.24 5.58 3.59
CA GLU A 431 -11.82 5.68 2.24
C GLU A 431 -10.87 6.39 1.26
N GLU A 432 -10.05 7.32 1.74
CA GLU A 432 -9.02 8.00 0.93
C GLU A 432 -7.79 7.10 0.70
N ASP A 433 -7.29 6.45 1.76
CA ASP A 433 -6.03 5.68 1.74
C ASP A 433 -6.27 4.20 2.09
N PRO A 434 -6.17 3.27 1.11
CA PRO A 434 -6.40 1.84 1.33
C PRO A 434 -5.31 1.15 2.18
N THR A 435 -4.20 1.82 2.48
CA THR A 435 -3.17 1.31 3.40
C THR A 435 -3.50 1.56 4.88
N LEU A 436 -4.57 2.30 5.15
CA LEU A 436 -5.05 2.54 6.50
C LEU A 436 -6.09 1.49 6.90
N LYS A 437 -6.06 1.10 8.17
CA LYS A 437 -7.12 0.30 8.80
C LYS A 437 -7.56 0.98 10.09
N TYR A 438 -8.84 1.05 10.29
CA TYR A 438 -9.45 1.57 11.51
C TYR A 438 -10.56 0.64 11.96
N GLY A 439 -10.56 0.26 13.23
CA GLY A 439 -11.59 -0.63 13.76
C GLY A 439 -11.43 -0.93 15.24
N PHE A 440 -12.54 -1.42 15.84
CA PHE A 440 -12.54 -1.91 17.21
C PHE A 440 -12.06 -3.36 17.24
N ASN A 441 -11.07 -3.64 18.08
CA ASN A 441 -10.62 -5.00 18.36
C ASN A 441 -11.33 -5.52 19.62
N PRO A 442 -12.28 -6.46 19.49
CA PRO A 442 -13.05 -6.95 20.63
C PRO A 442 -12.22 -7.74 21.64
N GLU A 443 -11.08 -8.32 21.23
CA GLU A 443 -10.24 -9.13 22.10
C GLU A 443 -9.42 -8.26 23.07
N THR A 444 -8.87 -7.14 22.56
CA THR A 444 -8.11 -6.18 23.39
C THR A 444 -9.01 -5.06 23.93
N THR A 445 -10.26 -4.99 23.46
CA THR A 445 -11.23 -3.91 23.77
C THR A 445 -10.68 -2.52 23.45
N GLU A 446 -9.92 -2.42 22.36
CA GLU A 446 -9.28 -1.18 21.91
C GLU A 446 -9.75 -0.81 20.50
N THR A 447 -9.85 0.48 20.25
CA THR A 447 -9.97 1.00 18.88
C THR A 447 -8.56 1.22 18.32
N VAL A 448 -8.26 0.57 17.20
CA VAL A 448 -6.93 0.56 16.60
C VAL A 448 -6.95 1.30 15.26
N LEU A 449 -5.96 2.17 15.07
CA LEU A 449 -5.62 2.82 13.81
C LEU A 449 -4.28 2.29 13.34
N SER A 450 -4.25 1.69 12.15
CA SER A 450 -3.03 1.06 11.57
C SER A 450 -2.69 1.69 10.23
N GLY A 451 -1.40 1.79 9.91
CA GLY A 451 -0.88 2.36 8.67
C GLY A 451 0.54 1.90 8.35
N MET A 452 1.15 2.52 7.36
CA MET A 452 2.49 2.16 6.86
C MET A 452 3.63 2.64 7.77
N GLY A 453 3.37 3.63 8.62
CA GLY A 453 4.38 4.15 9.54
C GLY A 453 3.82 5.20 10.49
N GLU A 454 4.66 5.55 11.45
CA GLU A 454 4.31 6.50 12.51
C GLU A 454 4.00 7.89 11.96
N MET A 455 4.75 8.35 10.94
CA MET A 455 4.55 9.67 10.34
C MET A 455 3.17 9.77 9.67
N GLN A 456 2.74 8.75 8.93
CA GLN A 456 1.41 8.71 8.30
C GLN A 456 0.31 8.88 9.35
N LEU A 457 0.36 8.08 10.43
CA LEU A 457 -0.67 8.13 11.48
C LEU A 457 -0.67 9.45 12.23
N ASN A 458 0.51 10.00 12.55
CA ASN A 458 0.62 11.29 13.24
C ASN A 458 0.03 12.45 12.40
N ILE A 459 0.21 12.44 11.08
CA ILE A 459 -0.40 13.44 10.19
C ILE A 459 -1.92 13.34 10.24
N ILE A 460 -2.47 12.13 10.21
CA ILE A 460 -3.93 11.92 10.29
C ILE A 460 -4.49 12.41 11.63
N LEU A 461 -3.81 12.10 12.72
CA LEU A 461 -4.20 12.55 14.06
C LEU A 461 -4.11 14.07 14.20
N ASN A 462 -3.07 14.69 13.65
CA ASN A 462 -2.94 16.15 13.63
C ASN A 462 -4.05 16.80 12.80
N LYS A 463 -4.35 16.28 11.60
CA LYS A 463 -5.47 16.76 10.78
C LYS A 463 -6.83 16.63 11.50
N PHE A 464 -7.03 15.55 12.24
CA PHE A 464 -8.21 15.42 13.10
C PHE A 464 -8.29 16.55 14.14
N LYS A 465 -7.18 16.76 14.87
CA LYS A 465 -7.10 17.81 15.90
C LYS A 465 -7.32 19.21 15.34
N GLU A 466 -6.70 19.52 14.21
CA GLU A 466 -6.86 20.82 13.52
C GLU A 466 -8.29 21.09 13.10
N ARG A 467 -8.96 20.09 12.53
CA ARG A 467 -10.33 20.21 12.01
C ARG A 467 -11.40 20.22 13.09
N THR A 468 -11.23 19.41 14.12
CA THR A 468 -12.25 19.23 15.15
C THR A 468 -11.98 19.98 16.44
N LYS A 469 -10.71 20.40 16.66
CA LYS A 469 -10.20 20.95 17.93
C LYS A 469 -10.33 19.96 19.12
N LEU A 470 -10.41 18.66 18.81
CA LEU A 470 -10.50 17.58 19.79
C LEU A 470 -9.16 16.85 19.87
N ASP A 471 -8.88 16.29 21.04
CA ASP A 471 -7.66 15.51 21.29
C ASP A 471 -7.96 14.01 21.28
N ILE A 472 -7.01 13.24 20.75
CA ILE A 472 -6.98 11.78 20.79
C ILE A 472 -5.80 11.35 21.64
N ILE A 473 -6.03 10.38 22.53
CA ILE A 473 -4.97 9.72 23.29
C ILE A 473 -4.50 8.52 22.49
N THR A 474 -3.20 8.45 22.23
CA THR A 474 -2.57 7.33 21.54
C THR A 474 -1.81 6.45 22.50
N LYS A 475 -1.88 5.14 22.31
CA LYS A 475 -1.15 4.13 23.07
C LYS A 475 -0.61 3.05 22.14
N ILE A 476 0.37 2.30 22.59
CA ILE A 476 0.77 1.06 21.90
C ILE A 476 -0.38 0.06 22.06
N PRO A 477 -0.85 -0.57 20.95
CA PRO A 477 -1.91 -1.57 21.02
C PRO A 477 -1.54 -2.75 21.92
N ARG A 478 -2.52 -3.28 22.63
CA ARG A 478 -2.33 -4.50 23.41
C ARG A 478 -2.20 -5.70 22.48
N VAL A 479 -1.43 -6.68 22.91
CA VAL A 479 -1.32 -7.97 22.22
C VAL A 479 -2.46 -8.88 22.67
N ALA A 480 -3.07 -9.57 21.72
CA ALA A 480 -4.17 -10.50 21.98
C ALA A 480 -3.63 -11.86 22.46
N TYR A 481 -3.23 -11.93 23.74
CA TYR A 481 -2.82 -13.18 24.37
C TYR A 481 -3.97 -14.15 24.51
N ARG A 482 -3.66 -15.45 24.62
CA ARG A 482 -4.59 -16.54 24.86
C ARG A 482 -4.14 -17.38 26.07
N GLU A 483 -5.05 -18.15 26.60
CA GLU A 483 -4.74 -19.18 27.59
C GLU A 483 -5.10 -20.56 27.04
N THR A 484 -4.42 -21.60 27.53
CA THR A 484 -4.71 -23.00 27.22
C THR A 484 -4.31 -23.86 28.42
N ILE A 485 -4.51 -25.17 28.30
CA ILE A 485 -4.06 -26.14 29.29
C ILE A 485 -3.05 -27.13 28.71
N THR A 486 -2.17 -27.69 29.54
CA THR A 486 -1.11 -28.62 29.12
C THR A 486 -1.35 -30.05 29.58
N LYS A 487 -2.26 -30.29 30.51
CA LYS A 487 -2.53 -31.59 31.13
C LYS A 487 -4.01 -31.86 31.19
N ASN A 488 -4.36 -33.14 31.28
CA ASN A 488 -5.74 -33.51 31.60
C ASN A 488 -6.07 -33.09 33.04
N GLY A 489 -7.30 -32.66 33.22
CA GLY A 489 -7.82 -32.32 34.53
C GLY A 489 -9.28 -32.66 34.66
N GLU A 490 -9.75 -32.73 35.88
CA GLU A 490 -11.15 -32.91 36.18
C GLU A 490 -11.54 -32.04 37.39
N ALA A 491 -12.78 -31.60 37.40
CA ALA A 491 -13.36 -30.89 38.52
C ALA A 491 -14.85 -31.06 38.54
N GLN A 492 -15.40 -30.88 39.74
CA GLN A 492 -16.84 -30.84 39.97
C GLN A 492 -17.22 -29.53 40.63
N TYR A 493 -18.36 -29.00 40.31
CA TYR A 493 -18.91 -27.85 41.02
C TYR A 493 -20.42 -28.01 41.24
N LYS A 494 -20.84 -27.70 42.48
CA LYS A 494 -22.21 -27.72 42.90
C LYS A 494 -22.70 -26.32 43.21
N HIS A 495 -23.53 -25.80 42.33
CA HIS A 495 -24.22 -24.52 42.57
C HIS A 495 -25.46 -24.79 43.41
N LYS A 496 -25.43 -24.35 44.67
CA LYS A 496 -26.57 -24.41 45.59
C LYS A 496 -26.75 -23.04 46.24
N LYS A 497 -27.84 -22.36 45.93
CA LYS A 497 -28.17 -21.08 46.52
C LYS A 497 -29.65 -21.08 46.94
N GLN A 498 -29.96 -20.69 48.17
CA GLN A 498 -31.29 -20.59 48.71
C GLN A 498 -31.48 -19.20 49.30
N SER A 499 -32.29 -18.37 48.67
CA SER A 499 -32.56 -17.00 49.09
C SER A 499 -34.06 -16.73 48.96
N GLY A 500 -34.86 -17.31 49.92
CA GLY A 500 -36.28 -17.06 50.03
C GLY A 500 -37.11 -17.44 48.78
N GLY A 501 -37.91 -18.51 48.83
CA GLY A 501 -38.69 -19.00 47.68
C GLY A 501 -38.03 -20.16 46.95
N HIS A 502 -38.05 -20.19 45.60
CA HIS A 502 -37.38 -21.21 44.81
C HIS A 502 -35.86 -21.14 44.96
N GLY A 503 -35.22 -22.26 45.29
CA GLY A 503 -33.75 -22.39 45.31
C GLY A 503 -33.14 -22.46 43.91
N GLN A 504 -31.81 -22.41 43.85
CA GLN A 504 -31.03 -22.68 42.64
C GLN A 504 -30.16 -23.90 42.90
N TYR A 505 -30.26 -24.90 42.03
CA TYR A 505 -29.44 -26.11 42.13
C TYR A 505 -28.95 -26.59 40.76
N GLY A 506 -27.65 -26.89 40.65
CA GLY A 506 -27.04 -27.55 39.51
C GLY A 506 -25.66 -28.07 39.89
N GLU A 507 -25.37 -29.32 39.58
CA GLU A 507 -24.08 -29.92 39.81
C GLU A 507 -23.58 -30.55 38.54
N VAL A 508 -22.33 -30.25 38.17
CA VAL A 508 -21.64 -30.76 36.98
C VAL A 508 -20.27 -31.29 37.33
N HIS A 509 -19.89 -32.37 36.68
CA HIS A 509 -18.58 -32.97 36.74
C HIS A 509 -17.96 -32.92 35.34
N LEU A 510 -16.82 -32.28 35.19
CA LEU A 510 -16.19 -32.06 33.93
C LEU A 510 -14.79 -32.70 33.87
N ARG A 511 -14.44 -33.24 32.71
CA ARG A 511 -13.07 -33.54 32.33
C ARG A 511 -12.62 -32.59 31.24
N VAL A 512 -11.40 -32.12 31.37
CA VAL A 512 -10.77 -31.28 30.35
C VAL A 512 -9.45 -31.93 29.92
N LYS A 513 -9.13 -31.76 28.64
CA LYS A 513 -7.83 -32.16 28.08
C LYS A 513 -7.37 -31.15 27.04
N PRO A 514 -6.05 -31.00 26.81
CA PRO A 514 -5.55 -30.21 25.71
C PRO A 514 -6.09 -30.74 24.38
N ASN A 515 -6.52 -29.83 23.51
CA ASN A 515 -6.86 -30.13 22.13
C ASN A 515 -5.67 -29.79 21.21
N GLU A 516 -5.72 -30.24 19.95
CA GLU A 516 -4.73 -29.86 18.95
C GLU A 516 -4.78 -28.34 18.68
N ARG A 517 -3.61 -27.74 18.45
CA ARG A 517 -3.51 -26.30 18.19
C ARG A 517 -4.35 -25.88 17.00
N GLY A 518 -5.18 -24.84 17.21
CA GLY A 518 -6.08 -24.29 16.22
C GLY A 518 -7.45 -24.98 16.11
N LYS A 519 -7.70 -26.06 16.85
CA LYS A 519 -9.01 -26.73 16.88
C LYS A 519 -10.05 -25.99 17.73
N GLY A 520 -9.61 -25.09 18.61
CA GLY A 520 -10.50 -24.32 19.47
C GLY A 520 -11.19 -25.18 20.55
N PHE A 521 -12.42 -24.78 20.92
CA PHE A 521 -13.19 -25.42 21.97
C PHE A 521 -14.07 -26.54 21.42
N GLU A 522 -14.00 -27.72 22.08
CA GLU A 522 -14.82 -28.87 21.76
C GLU A 522 -15.58 -29.33 23.03
N PHE A 523 -16.88 -29.56 22.91
CA PHE A 523 -17.75 -30.04 24.00
C PHE A 523 -18.30 -31.40 23.66
N VAL A 524 -18.23 -32.33 24.63
CA VAL A 524 -18.78 -33.68 24.53
C VAL A 524 -19.74 -33.93 25.71
N ASP A 525 -20.93 -34.38 25.39
CA ASP A 525 -21.90 -34.86 26.35
C ASP A 525 -21.81 -36.39 26.49
N SER A 526 -21.39 -36.86 27.65
CA SER A 526 -21.26 -38.30 28.00
C SER A 526 -22.20 -38.66 29.14
N ILE A 527 -23.30 -37.92 29.34
CA ILE A 527 -24.27 -38.22 30.41
C ILE A 527 -25.01 -39.53 30.15
N VAL A 528 -24.94 -40.42 31.14
CA VAL A 528 -25.69 -41.69 31.17
C VAL A 528 -26.70 -41.69 32.29
N GLY A 529 -27.88 -42.30 32.06
CA GLY A 529 -28.90 -42.46 33.08
C GLY A 529 -29.70 -41.21 33.44
N GLY A 530 -29.53 -40.11 32.70
CA GLY A 530 -30.31 -38.88 32.88
C GLY A 530 -30.00 -38.10 34.16
N VAL A 531 -28.80 -38.30 34.75
CA VAL A 531 -28.33 -37.60 35.96
C VAL A 531 -28.28 -36.09 35.78
N VAL A 532 -28.10 -35.63 34.53
CA VAL A 532 -28.37 -34.26 34.08
C VAL A 532 -29.47 -34.35 33.01
N PRO A 533 -30.66 -33.79 33.22
CA PRO A 533 -31.72 -33.79 32.22
C PRO A 533 -31.29 -33.08 30.94
N LYS A 534 -31.64 -33.65 29.78
CA LYS A 534 -31.24 -33.12 28.44
C LYS A 534 -31.57 -31.64 28.26
N GLN A 535 -32.63 -31.14 28.86
CA GLN A 535 -33.05 -29.74 28.81
C GLN A 535 -32.03 -28.75 29.44
N TYR A 536 -31.14 -29.23 30.33
CA TYR A 536 -30.14 -28.41 31.00
C TYR A 536 -28.73 -28.48 30.34
N ILE A 537 -28.51 -29.47 29.44
CA ILE A 537 -27.22 -29.62 28.73
C ILE A 537 -26.88 -28.39 27.89
N PRO A 538 -27.82 -27.73 27.16
CA PRO A 538 -27.53 -26.46 26.49
C PRO A 538 -27.05 -25.35 27.44
N GLY A 539 -27.60 -25.33 28.69
CA GLY A 539 -27.11 -24.40 29.71
C GLY A 539 -25.69 -24.70 30.16
N VAL A 540 -25.30 -25.99 30.27
CA VAL A 540 -23.92 -26.40 30.56
C VAL A 540 -23.01 -25.91 29.45
N GLU A 541 -23.30 -26.23 28.19
CA GLU A 541 -22.46 -25.80 27.03
C GLU A 541 -22.32 -24.29 26.99
N LYS A 542 -23.40 -23.55 27.19
CA LYS A 542 -23.35 -22.07 27.23
C LYS A 542 -22.44 -21.56 28.35
N GLY A 543 -22.52 -22.19 29.54
CA GLY A 543 -21.66 -21.87 30.68
C GLY A 543 -20.18 -22.16 30.41
N LEU A 544 -19.88 -23.25 29.69
CA LEU A 544 -18.54 -23.60 29.27
C LEU A 544 -17.98 -22.56 28.25
N ARG A 545 -18.77 -22.21 27.23
CA ARG A 545 -18.37 -21.22 26.23
C ARG A 545 -18.08 -19.85 26.87
N GLU A 546 -18.94 -19.40 27.77
CA GLU A 546 -18.67 -18.15 28.53
C GLU A 546 -17.46 -18.28 29.47
N GLY A 547 -17.21 -19.48 30.03
CA GLY A 547 -16.03 -19.74 30.83
C GLY A 547 -14.72 -19.71 30.02
N MET A 548 -14.81 -20.05 28.72
CA MET A 548 -13.65 -19.96 27.81
C MET A 548 -13.27 -18.53 27.45
N GLU A 549 -14.18 -17.57 27.61
CA GLU A 549 -13.87 -16.15 27.38
C GLU A 549 -13.01 -15.55 28.49
N GLU A 550 -13.00 -16.16 29.68
CA GLU A 550 -12.25 -15.71 30.85
C GLU A 550 -11.30 -16.80 31.38
N GLY A 551 -10.06 -16.79 30.96
CA GLY A 551 -9.02 -17.70 31.44
C GLY A 551 -8.69 -17.53 32.93
N VAL A 552 -7.92 -18.48 33.45
CA VAL A 552 -7.62 -18.63 34.89
C VAL A 552 -6.32 -17.91 35.34
N LEU A 553 -5.40 -17.63 34.38
CA LEU A 553 -4.14 -16.96 34.69
C LEU A 553 -4.28 -15.44 34.76
N ALA A 554 -4.82 -14.84 33.71
CA ALA A 554 -4.90 -13.40 33.55
C ALA A 554 -6.20 -12.94 32.85
N LYS A 555 -7.22 -13.82 32.78
CA LYS A 555 -8.50 -13.61 32.11
C LYS A 555 -8.39 -13.35 30.61
N PHE A 556 -7.38 -13.92 29.96
CA PHE A 556 -7.34 -13.98 28.50
C PHE A 556 -8.25 -15.11 27.99
N PRO A 557 -8.83 -15.00 26.78
CA PRO A 557 -9.64 -16.04 26.19
C PRO A 557 -8.88 -17.37 26.11
N VAL A 558 -9.59 -18.47 26.41
CA VAL A 558 -9.01 -19.83 26.39
C VAL A 558 -9.28 -20.49 25.05
N VAL A 559 -8.29 -21.19 24.52
CA VAL A 559 -8.37 -21.91 23.24
C VAL A 559 -7.82 -23.33 23.36
N ASP A 560 -8.18 -24.17 22.41
CA ASP A 560 -7.65 -25.52 22.23
C ASP A 560 -7.86 -26.40 23.47
N VAL A 561 -9.12 -26.44 23.95
CA VAL A 561 -9.55 -27.26 25.09
C VAL A 561 -10.73 -28.12 24.69
N TRP A 562 -10.58 -29.43 24.92
CA TRP A 562 -11.67 -30.40 24.84
C TRP A 562 -12.27 -30.59 26.23
N THR A 563 -13.59 -30.54 26.33
CA THR A 563 -14.33 -30.63 27.61
C THR A 563 -15.44 -31.67 27.51
N GLU A 564 -15.50 -32.57 28.48
CA GLU A 564 -16.52 -33.61 28.60
C GLU A 564 -17.35 -33.38 29.84
N LEU A 565 -18.66 -33.35 29.67
CA LEU A 565 -19.62 -33.48 30.77
C LEU A 565 -19.94 -34.98 30.98
N TYR A 566 -19.42 -35.58 32.05
CA TYR A 566 -19.56 -37.02 32.26
C TYR A 566 -20.48 -37.40 33.42
N TYR A 567 -20.78 -36.46 34.35
CA TYR A 567 -21.67 -36.69 35.46
C TYR A 567 -22.23 -35.36 36.00
N GLY A 568 -23.32 -35.44 36.78
CA GLY A 568 -23.90 -34.30 37.47
C GLY A 568 -25.10 -34.73 38.31
N SER A 569 -25.74 -33.77 38.98
CA SER A 569 -27.00 -34.00 39.66
C SER A 569 -27.93 -32.81 39.55
N PHE A 570 -29.26 -33.08 39.63
CA PHE A 570 -30.27 -32.07 39.57
C PHE A 570 -31.26 -32.21 40.74
N HIS A 571 -32.00 -31.16 41.03
CA HIS A 571 -33.10 -31.13 41.97
C HIS A 571 -34.40 -30.85 41.23
N ALA A 572 -35.45 -31.66 41.50
CA ALA A 572 -36.69 -31.62 40.72
C ALA A 572 -37.39 -30.25 40.70
N VAL A 573 -37.21 -29.43 41.73
CA VAL A 573 -37.86 -28.11 41.89
C VAL A 573 -36.91 -26.95 41.70
N ASP A 574 -35.63 -27.05 42.14
CA ASP A 574 -34.70 -25.93 42.24
C ASP A 574 -33.70 -25.88 41.06
N SER A 575 -33.71 -26.86 40.15
CA SER A 575 -32.82 -26.87 38.98
C SER A 575 -33.35 -26.00 37.85
N SER A 576 -32.44 -25.27 37.25
CA SER A 576 -32.71 -24.43 36.09
C SER A 576 -31.49 -24.40 35.13
N GLU A 577 -31.72 -24.03 33.87
CA GLU A 577 -30.64 -23.84 32.89
C GLU A 577 -29.56 -22.86 33.42
N MET A 578 -30.00 -21.79 34.11
CA MET A 578 -29.10 -20.81 34.70
C MET A 578 -28.21 -21.39 35.81
N ALA A 579 -28.79 -22.29 36.66
CA ALA A 579 -28.02 -22.94 37.72
C ALA A 579 -26.94 -23.87 37.16
N PHE A 580 -27.26 -24.62 36.08
CA PHE A 580 -26.28 -25.45 35.38
C PHE A 580 -25.25 -24.65 34.60
N LYS A 581 -25.63 -23.52 34.02
CA LYS A 581 -24.72 -22.57 33.39
C LYS A 581 -23.64 -22.06 34.37
N ILE A 582 -24.06 -21.61 35.55
CA ILE A 582 -23.15 -21.15 36.61
C ILE A 582 -22.29 -22.31 37.11
N ALA A 583 -22.86 -23.48 37.32
CA ALA A 583 -22.13 -24.66 37.77
C ALA A 583 -21.04 -25.07 36.76
N ALA A 584 -21.36 -25.09 35.45
CA ALA A 584 -20.44 -25.43 34.40
C ALA A 584 -19.26 -24.44 34.31
N ARG A 585 -19.54 -23.15 34.39
CA ARG A 585 -18.50 -22.12 34.37
C ARG A 585 -17.54 -22.27 35.54
N GLN A 586 -18.00 -22.53 36.74
CA GLN A 586 -17.15 -22.69 37.90
C GLN A 586 -16.39 -24.03 37.91
N ALA A 587 -17.02 -25.11 37.44
CA ALA A 587 -16.36 -26.40 37.27
C ALA A 587 -15.25 -26.32 36.23
N LEU A 588 -15.48 -25.65 35.10
CA LEU A 588 -14.47 -25.41 34.05
C LEU A 588 -13.26 -24.65 34.62
N LYS A 589 -13.52 -23.58 35.35
CA LYS A 589 -12.45 -22.77 35.97
C LYS A 589 -11.58 -23.65 36.87
N SER A 590 -12.18 -24.44 37.79
CA SER A 590 -11.43 -25.30 38.67
C SER A 590 -10.72 -26.45 37.92
N ALA A 591 -11.31 -26.98 36.85
CA ALA A 591 -10.66 -28.00 36.03
C ALA A 591 -9.42 -27.43 35.33
N MET A 592 -9.51 -26.23 34.77
CA MET A 592 -8.38 -25.57 34.10
C MET A 592 -7.25 -25.20 35.08
N GLU A 593 -7.58 -24.72 36.28
CA GLU A 593 -6.55 -24.43 37.32
C GLU A 593 -5.71 -25.66 37.65
N ASN A 594 -6.29 -26.85 37.63
CA ASN A 594 -5.61 -28.13 37.89
C ASN A 594 -4.94 -28.74 36.67
N SER A 595 -5.12 -28.19 35.48
CA SER A 595 -4.70 -28.76 34.19
C SER A 595 -3.41 -28.14 33.62
N GLY A 596 -2.63 -27.44 34.46
CA GLY A 596 -1.41 -26.76 34.03
C GLY A 596 -1.72 -25.66 33.00
N PRO A 597 -2.41 -24.59 33.43
CA PRO A 597 -2.75 -23.49 32.53
C PRO A 597 -1.50 -22.82 32.01
N GLN A 598 -1.50 -22.42 30.74
CA GLN A 598 -0.37 -21.84 30.02
C GLN A 598 -0.81 -20.64 29.19
N LEU A 599 0.04 -19.60 29.18
CA LEU A 599 -0.15 -18.42 28.34
C LEU A 599 0.35 -18.68 26.92
N LEU A 600 -0.40 -18.17 25.94
CA LEU A 600 -0.05 -18.20 24.52
C LEU A 600 0.10 -16.79 23.99
N GLU A 601 1.12 -16.57 23.14
CA GLU A 601 1.32 -15.31 22.40
C GLU A 601 1.11 -15.53 20.90
N PRO A 602 0.59 -14.53 20.17
CA PRO A 602 0.50 -14.57 18.73
C PRO A 602 1.89 -14.41 18.12
N VAL A 603 2.21 -15.30 17.18
CA VAL A 603 3.45 -15.29 16.39
C VAL A 603 3.12 -14.84 14.98
N MET A 604 3.93 -13.93 14.46
CA MET A 604 3.80 -13.37 13.12
C MET A 604 4.81 -14.03 12.17
N ASN A 605 4.38 -14.36 10.96
CA ASN A 605 5.30 -14.58 9.85
C ASN A 605 5.79 -13.22 9.38
N VAL A 606 7.07 -13.02 9.31
CA VAL A 606 7.70 -11.75 8.93
C VAL A 606 8.61 -11.99 7.73
N ARG A 607 8.46 -11.17 6.70
CA ARG A 607 9.35 -11.09 5.54
C ARG A 607 10.06 -9.75 5.57
N ILE A 608 11.38 -9.75 5.70
CA ILE A 608 12.19 -8.54 5.77
C ILE A 608 13.01 -8.44 4.50
N PHE A 609 12.87 -7.33 3.82
CA PHE A 609 13.57 -7.00 2.58
C PHE A 609 14.71 -6.02 2.92
N ALA A 610 15.94 -6.42 2.71
CA ALA A 610 17.11 -5.63 3.07
C ALA A 610 18.29 -5.88 2.15
N ASP A 611 19.20 -4.90 2.04
CA ASP A 611 20.48 -5.08 1.36
C ASP A 611 21.33 -6.09 2.10
N LYS A 612 22.18 -6.79 1.34
CA LYS A 612 23.07 -7.86 1.86
C LYS A 612 23.95 -7.39 3.02
N GLU A 613 24.32 -6.11 3.05
CA GLU A 613 25.15 -5.52 4.11
C GLU A 613 24.50 -5.54 5.50
N PHE A 614 23.15 -5.49 5.58
CA PHE A 614 22.39 -5.44 6.84
C PHE A 614 21.91 -6.81 7.35
N LEU A 615 22.08 -7.87 6.56
CA LEU A 615 21.52 -9.20 6.89
C LEU A 615 22.00 -9.74 8.24
N GLY A 616 23.28 -9.55 8.57
CA GLY A 616 23.83 -10.00 9.84
C GLY A 616 23.21 -9.32 11.04
N ASP A 617 23.07 -8.01 10.98
CA ASP A 617 22.48 -7.18 12.04
C ASP A 617 20.99 -7.49 12.21
N ILE A 618 20.26 -7.61 11.11
CA ILE A 618 18.82 -7.95 11.13
C ILE A 618 18.60 -9.35 11.71
N MET A 619 19.38 -10.37 11.31
CA MET A 619 19.23 -11.72 11.86
C MET A 619 19.56 -11.77 13.35
N SER A 620 20.56 -11.01 13.80
CA SER A 620 20.90 -10.87 15.21
C SER A 620 19.76 -10.19 15.99
N ASP A 621 19.19 -9.11 15.45
CA ASP A 621 18.07 -8.40 16.06
C ASP A 621 16.82 -9.27 16.16
N ILE A 622 16.44 -9.98 15.09
CA ILE A 622 15.32 -10.93 15.09
C ILE A 622 15.52 -12.02 16.16
N THR A 623 16.72 -12.56 16.29
CA THR A 623 17.03 -13.55 17.33
C THR A 623 16.90 -12.94 18.73
N SER A 624 17.34 -11.71 18.94
CA SER A 624 17.22 -11.00 20.22
C SER A 624 15.75 -10.76 20.61
N ARG A 625 14.86 -10.64 19.61
CA ARG A 625 13.40 -10.50 19.76
C ARG A 625 12.67 -11.83 19.89
N ARG A 626 13.33 -12.88 20.33
CA ARG A 626 12.76 -14.23 20.46
C ARG A 626 12.24 -14.79 19.11
N GLY A 627 12.66 -14.19 18.00
CA GLY A 627 12.28 -14.61 16.66
C GLY A 627 13.09 -15.82 16.17
N ARG A 628 12.47 -16.59 15.29
CA ARG A 628 13.09 -17.74 14.63
C ARG A 628 13.25 -17.43 13.14
N VAL A 629 14.50 -17.35 12.67
CA VAL A 629 14.77 -17.23 11.23
C VAL A 629 14.49 -18.59 10.56
N LEU A 630 13.62 -18.60 9.55
CA LEU A 630 13.20 -19.80 8.81
C LEU A 630 14.06 -20.04 7.57
N GLY A 631 14.56 -18.98 6.99
CA GLY A 631 15.37 -19.04 5.78
C GLY A 631 15.64 -17.66 5.20
N MET A 632 16.43 -17.65 4.17
CA MET A 632 16.80 -16.47 3.43
C MET A 632 16.72 -16.79 1.94
N ASP A 633 16.00 -15.98 1.19
CA ASP A 633 15.91 -16.08 -0.26
C ASP A 633 16.65 -14.89 -0.86
N SER A 634 17.43 -15.12 -1.90
CA SER A 634 17.89 -14.07 -2.80
C SER A 634 16.86 -13.97 -3.93
N ASP A 635 16.24 -12.82 -4.11
CA ASP A 635 15.14 -12.66 -5.07
C ASP A 635 15.58 -12.91 -6.52
N ASP A 636 16.81 -12.61 -6.88
CA ASP A 636 17.49 -12.99 -8.12
C ASP A 636 18.99 -12.88 -7.91
N ALA A 637 19.76 -13.63 -8.66
CA ALA A 637 21.24 -13.61 -8.58
C ALA A 637 21.86 -12.21 -8.86
N SER A 638 21.07 -11.33 -9.47
CA SER A 638 21.44 -9.93 -9.80
C SER A 638 20.95 -8.89 -8.78
N SER A 639 20.02 -9.24 -7.86
CA SER A 639 19.49 -8.31 -6.86
C SER A 639 20.43 -8.18 -5.66
N ASN A 640 20.69 -6.94 -5.23
CA ASN A 640 21.42 -6.67 -3.98
C ASN A 640 20.53 -6.88 -2.74
N ILE A 641 19.23 -7.02 -2.93
CA ILE A 641 18.24 -7.23 -1.86
C ILE A 641 18.06 -8.72 -1.59
N SER A 642 18.04 -9.06 -0.32
CA SER A 642 17.69 -10.39 0.18
C SER A 642 16.43 -10.33 1.02
N VAL A 643 15.68 -11.44 1.03
CA VAL A 643 14.44 -11.59 1.81
C VAL A 643 14.70 -12.55 2.97
N ILE A 644 14.67 -12.02 4.20
CA ILE A 644 14.73 -12.84 5.40
C ILE A 644 13.30 -13.25 5.78
N ARG A 645 13.05 -14.55 5.90
CA ARG A 645 11.80 -15.09 6.44
C ARG A 645 11.99 -15.51 7.89
N ALA A 646 11.13 -15.00 8.77
CA ALA A 646 11.21 -15.29 10.19
C ALA A 646 9.81 -15.44 10.80
N GLN A 647 9.75 -16.08 11.96
CA GLN A 647 8.61 -16.08 12.85
C GLN A 647 8.99 -15.34 14.12
N VAL A 648 8.20 -14.32 14.47
CA VAL A 648 8.51 -13.42 15.58
C VAL A 648 7.25 -13.17 16.42
N PRO A 649 7.32 -13.17 17.76
CA PRO A 649 6.18 -12.79 18.60
C PRO A 649 5.67 -11.37 18.27
N GLN A 650 4.37 -11.18 18.20
CA GLN A 650 3.77 -9.89 17.88
C GLN A 650 4.19 -8.79 18.85
N SER A 651 4.38 -9.12 20.13
CA SER A 651 4.83 -8.17 21.15
C SER A 651 6.16 -7.51 20.82
N GLU A 652 7.06 -8.21 20.13
CA GLU A 652 8.37 -7.73 19.71
C GLU A 652 8.33 -6.89 18.43
N MET A 653 7.22 -6.97 17.70
CA MET A 653 7.03 -6.28 16.42
C MET A 653 6.35 -4.92 16.53
N LEU A 654 5.79 -4.57 17.69
CA LEU A 654 4.97 -3.36 17.86
C LEU A 654 5.70 -2.04 17.51
N ARG A 655 7.02 -2.00 17.64
CA ARG A 655 7.89 -0.87 17.27
C ARG A 655 8.92 -1.22 16.20
N TYR A 656 8.86 -2.42 15.65
CA TYR A 656 9.89 -2.93 14.76
C TYR A 656 10.11 -2.05 13.51
N SER A 657 9.06 -1.44 12.99
CA SER A 657 9.15 -0.49 11.87
C SER A 657 10.14 0.66 12.13
N THR A 658 10.12 1.22 13.34
CA THR A 658 11.02 2.30 13.76
C THR A 658 12.44 1.79 13.97
N ASP A 659 12.57 0.65 14.64
CA ASP A 659 13.86 0.05 14.98
C ASP A 659 14.60 -0.42 13.72
N LEU A 660 13.90 -1.08 12.80
CA LEU A 660 14.44 -1.52 11.51
C LEU A 660 14.94 -0.34 10.67
N ARG A 661 14.17 0.75 10.61
CA ARG A 661 14.60 1.97 9.90
C ARG A 661 15.86 2.57 10.53
N ALA A 662 15.93 2.64 11.84
CA ALA A 662 17.10 3.17 12.54
C ALA A 662 18.35 2.31 12.28
N MET A 663 18.22 0.98 12.33
CA MET A 663 19.31 0.02 12.11
C MET A 663 19.84 0.05 10.68
N THR A 664 18.96 0.24 9.70
CA THR A 664 19.30 0.13 8.26
C THR A 664 19.31 1.47 7.54
N SER A 665 19.27 2.59 8.28
CA SER A 665 19.15 3.95 7.71
C SER A 665 17.97 4.09 6.73
N GLY A 666 16.89 3.35 7.00
CA GLY A 666 15.69 3.32 6.15
C GLY A 666 15.75 2.36 4.95
N LYS A 667 16.86 1.65 4.76
CA LYS A 667 17.10 0.76 3.62
C LYS A 667 16.35 -0.57 3.68
N ALA A 668 15.80 -0.97 4.81
CA ALA A 668 15.00 -2.18 4.92
C ALA A 668 13.51 -1.89 5.10
N THR A 669 12.68 -2.85 4.66
CA THR A 669 11.24 -2.87 4.92
C THR A 669 10.83 -4.27 5.33
N PHE A 670 9.64 -4.38 5.91
CA PHE A 670 9.09 -5.68 6.22
C PHE A 670 7.58 -5.73 5.97
N GLU A 671 7.10 -6.95 5.83
CA GLU A 671 5.69 -7.30 5.80
C GLU A 671 5.46 -8.36 6.87
N MET A 672 4.28 -8.38 7.46
CA MET A 672 3.93 -9.40 8.45
C MET A 672 2.48 -9.82 8.33
N ASP A 673 2.23 -11.09 8.62
CA ASP A 673 0.91 -11.69 8.75
C ASP A 673 0.86 -12.63 9.96
N PHE A 674 -0.35 -12.84 10.50
CA PHE A 674 -0.53 -13.77 11.62
C PHE A 674 -0.20 -15.21 11.20
N SER A 675 0.59 -15.92 12.01
CA SER A 675 0.93 -17.32 11.79
C SER A 675 0.12 -18.24 12.72
N HIS A 676 0.42 -18.21 13.98
CA HIS A 676 -0.17 -19.12 14.98
C HIS A 676 0.03 -18.56 16.39
N TYR A 677 -0.45 -19.31 17.38
CA TYR A 677 -0.20 -19.04 18.80
C TYR A 677 0.85 -20.01 19.34
N ASP A 678 1.86 -19.48 20.03
CA ASP A 678 2.91 -20.25 20.69
C ASP A 678 2.93 -20.05 22.21
N PRO A 679 3.35 -21.06 22.98
CA PRO A 679 3.46 -20.97 24.43
C PRO A 679 4.52 -19.97 24.87
N ILE A 680 4.18 -19.13 25.84
CA ILE A 680 5.13 -18.35 26.60
C ILE A 680 5.39 -19.05 27.93
N ALA A 681 6.65 -19.09 28.37
CA ALA A 681 7.05 -19.67 29.65
C ALA A 681 7.99 -18.77 30.43
N GLY A 682 8.11 -19.04 31.72
CA GLY A 682 9.06 -18.37 32.60
C GLY A 682 8.73 -16.90 32.87
N ARG A 683 9.78 -16.09 33.02
CA ARG A 683 9.68 -14.68 33.44
C ARG A 683 8.82 -13.80 32.56
N ASP A 684 8.79 -14.09 31.25
CA ASP A 684 8.02 -13.30 30.30
C ASP A 684 6.51 -13.52 30.50
N ALA A 685 6.10 -14.79 30.71
CA ALA A 685 4.71 -15.10 31.06
C ALA A 685 4.29 -14.44 32.38
N ASP A 686 5.14 -14.55 33.41
CA ASP A 686 4.86 -13.97 34.74
C ASP A 686 4.66 -12.45 34.65
N LYS A 687 5.53 -11.78 33.89
CA LYS A 687 5.42 -10.33 33.66
C LYS A 687 4.11 -9.93 33.00
N ILE A 688 3.73 -10.63 31.94
CA ILE A 688 2.46 -10.34 31.21
C ILE A 688 1.25 -10.58 32.12
N ILE A 689 1.27 -11.66 32.89
CA ILE A 689 0.19 -11.98 33.82
C ILE A 689 0.07 -10.91 34.90
N GLU A 690 1.20 -10.44 35.46
CA GLU A 690 1.20 -9.41 36.47
C GLU A 690 0.73 -8.04 35.93
N GLU A 691 1.19 -7.65 34.76
CA GLU A 691 0.76 -6.43 34.06
C GLU A 691 -0.76 -6.45 33.79
N ARG A 692 -1.28 -7.59 33.34
CA ARG A 692 -2.72 -7.74 33.07
C ARG A 692 -3.56 -7.68 34.38
N LYS A 693 -3.09 -8.28 35.46
CA LYS A 693 -3.74 -8.18 36.76
C LYS A 693 -3.85 -6.73 37.25
N LYS A 694 -2.76 -5.97 37.15
CA LYS A 694 -2.75 -4.54 37.49
C LYS A 694 -3.72 -3.72 36.64
N GLN A 695 -3.82 -4.05 35.34
CA GLN A 695 -4.79 -3.41 34.43
C GLN A 695 -6.24 -3.70 34.85
N LEU A 696 -6.56 -4.98 35.15
CA LEU A 696 -7.90 -5.37 35.59
C LEU A 696 -8.30 -4.69 36.92
N GLU A 697 -7.37 -4.54 37.83
CA GLU A 697 -7.58 -3.79 39.09
C GLU A 697 -7.86 -2.30 38.81
N ALA A 698 -7.13 -1.70 37.88
CA ALA A 698 -7.34 -0.31 37.48
C ALA A 698 -8.67 -0.11 36.73
N GLU A 699 -9.09 -1.07 35.92
CA GLU A 699 -10.38 -1.08 35.21
C GLU A 699 -11.57 -1.25 36.18
N ALA A 700 -11.40 -2.05 37.24
CA ALA A 700 -12.42 -2.26 38.26
C ALA A 700 -12.60 -1.04 39.19
N ASN A 701 -11.62 -0.17 39.28
CA ASN A 701 -11.64 1.05 40.10
C ASN A 701 -12.14 2.30 39.36
N LYS A 702 -12.40 2.20 38.05
CA LYS A 702 -13.03 3.24 37.20
C LYS A 702 -14.55 3.02 37.11
#